data_64c6894830bed51a437c7308b3932c63
#
_entry.id   64c6894830bed51a437c7308b3932c63
#
_cell.length_a   1.000
_cell.length_b   1.000
_cell.length_c   1.000
_cell.angle_alpha   90.00
_cell.angle_beta   90.00
_cell.angle_gamma   90.00
#
_symmetry.space_group_name_H-M   'P 1'
#
loop_
_entity.id
_entity.type
_entity.pdbx_description
1 polymer ?
#
loop_
_entity_poly.entity_id
_entity_poly.type
_entity_poly.pdbx_seq_one_letter_code
_entity_poly.pdbx_strand_id
1 'polypeptide(L)'
;MERRDFLKVTVLTGATAALSGCEKPAQKLVRFLPEERLEPGVATWKPSVCTLCPAGCGLLVRVMEGEAEVVRNGQRGLIRMGLAKKLEGNPQHPVNRGKLCTRGQAGLQITYHPDRVRGPLKRSGTRGSGQFQEIEWDEALGEVAQRLKELRSQDRAGTIRFLTGRSRGQRAELVNEFLTALGSPPAIAFDPLDEPVLRQANLLSFGRAAMPSFDLARAGYVLSFGADFLGTWNSPVAQAAGYGEMRQGHPGSRGKLVQLEQRMSQTGANADEWVPVRPGTEGALALGLAHVILRQKLRPAKEDGAAQLIAGWAQGLPDYSPEDVEKKTGVAAKRIERLAREAAEHAPAVAMVGGAPLAHTNGLFTALAVNALNSLLGSVGSAGGMFFTPQPQLTERERRVAAEDQGSGHRLGAALDGAHALLLHNANPVFAAPAAWGMRERLEKIPFIVSFGSFVDETSALADVILPDHSPLESWLDDVPESGTGQALVSLAAPTMSPLHDTRAMPDVLLEVAHRLGGDVGKALPWQNFEERLRVSLPKVTARTKTKELEDEQRSWNEMLEQGGWWSDELEKLASMSGRPASEESAKKFTAAPLAAAQFAAPQFDGAENDFPFQFQPFVSQAFLDGSLAHLPWMQEMPDVLSTVMWGTWVEINPQTAASLGIVQGDLVEVRSQHGKLQAPALVTPANSPGVIAMPMGQGHDNFGRYASGRGANPMAILAPMQVSQTGSLAWAATRVSVSKVGQARLALFSGGLQERPEELKQR
;
A
#
# COMPACT_ATOMS: atom_id res chain seq x y z
N MET A 1 -0.11 15.28 52.11
CA MET A 1 -1.06 14.24 51.65
C MET A 1 -0.29 13.21 50.88
N GLU A 2 -0.16 12.01 51.42
CA GLU A 2 0.61 10.98 50.79
C GLU A 2 -0.15 10.38 49.58
N ARG A 3 0.61 9.90 48.57
CA ARG A 3 0.10 9.34 47.30
C ARG A 3 -0.98 8.25 47.52
N ARG A 4 -0.91 7.57 48.66
CA ARG A 4 -1.84 6.53 49.09
C ARG A 4 -3.19 7.09 49.53
N ASP A 5 -3.23 8.28 50.12
CA ASP A 5 -4.45 8.95 50.58
C ASP A 5 -5.19 9.63 49.44
N PHE A 6 -4.44 10.12 48.42
CA PHE A 6 -5.03 10.63 47.18
C PHE A 6 -5.77 9.53 46.41
N LEU A 7 -5.20 8.33 46.31
CA LEU A 7 -5.85 7.19 45.65
C LEU A 7 -7.09 6.71 46.39
N LYS A 8 -7.10 6.74 47.73
CA LYS A 8 -8.28 6.37 48.53
C LYS A 8 -9.42 7.37 48.38
N VAL A 9 -9.13 8.67 48.31
CA VAL A 9 -10.13 9.71 48.08
C VAL A 9 -10.68 9.65 46.65
N THR A 10 -9.84 9.35 45.65
CA THR A 10 -10.29 9.21 44.24
C THR A 10 -11.18 7.97 44.04
N VAL A 11 -10.89 6.88 44.72
CA VAL A 11 -11.73 5.66 44.67
C VAL A 11 -13.08 5.88 45.39
N LEU A 12 -13.11 6.57 46.53
CA LEU A 12 -14.39 6.89 47.24
C LEU A 12 -15.27 7.89 46.47
N THR A 13 -14.67 8.94 45.88
CA THR A 13 -15.41 9.88 45.04
C THR A 13 -15.90 9.31 43.73
N GLY A 14 -15.09 8.38 43.11
CA GLY A 14 -15.51 7.65 41.91
C GLY A 14 -16.67 6.68 42.20
N ALA A 15 -16.68 6.00 43.33
CA ALA A 15 -17.74 5.06 43.70
C ALA A 15 -19.06 5.74 44.03
N THR A 16 -19.03 6.94 44.65
CA THR A 16 -20.25 7.72 44.92
C THR A 16 -20.83 8.40 43.69
N ALA A 17 -20.01 8.81 42.72
CA ALA A 17 -20.48 9.32 41.44
C ALA A 17 -21.09 8.22 40.53
N ALA A 18 -20.64 6.96 40.68
CA ALA A 18 -21.21 5.84 39.94
C ALA A 18 -22.59 5.37 40.47
N LEU A 19 -22.96 5.73 41.69
CA LEU A 19 -24.23 5.31 42.30
C LEU A 19 -25.38 6.36 42.13
N SER A 20 -25.07 7.58 41.71
CA SER A 20 -26.06 8.65 41.52
C SER A 20 -26.37 9.00 40.06
N GLY A 21 -25.84 8.27 39.09
CA GLY A 21 -25.97 8.57 37.66
C GLY A 21 -26.62 7.46 36.83
N CYS A 22 -27.64 6.77 37.33
CA CYS A 22 -28.42 5.84 36.51
C CYS A 22 -29.59 6.52 35.80
N GLU A 23 -29.40 7.68 35.20
CA GLU A 23 -30.24 8.10 34.08
C GLU A 23 -29.58 7.63 32.78
N LYS A 24 -30.35 6.82 32.01
CA LYS A 24 -29.96 6.33 30.70
C LYS A 24 -29.53 7.51 29.85
N PRO A 25 -28.28 7.55 29.33
CA PRO A 25 -27.89 8.57 28.40
C PRO A 25 -28.83 8.50 27.20
N ALA A 26 -29.56 9.58 26.92
CA ALA A 26 -30.47 9.71 25.79
C ALA A 26 -29.76 9.81 24.43
N GLN A 27 -28.51 9.39 24.34
CA GLN A 27 -27.76 9.31 23.09
C GLN A 27 -27.87 7.89 22.55
N LYS A 28 -28.73 7.71 21.53
CA LYS A 28 -28.58 6.58 20.62
C LYS A 28 -27.21 6.69 19.96
N LEU A 29 -26.26 5.90 20.43
CA LEU A 29 -25.05 5.63 19.65
C LEU A 29 -25.53 5.11 18.30
N VAL A 30 -25.22 5.83 17.23
CA VAL A 30 -25.43 5.34 15.87
C VAL A 30 -24.53 4.11 15.73
N ARG A 31 -25.11 2.93 15.86
CA ARG A 31 -24.38 1.68 15.70
C ARG A 31 -24.24 1.42 14.21
N PHE A 32 -23.01 1.40 13.75
CA PHE A 32 -22.64 0.94 12.40
C PHE A 32 -22.95 -0.56 12.18
N LEU A 33 -23.06 -1.29 13.25
CA LEU A 33 -23.43 -2.69 13.26
C LEU A 33 -24.94 -2.80 13.48
N PRO A 34 -25.65 -3.70 12.76
CA PRO A 34 -27.06 -3.94 12.99
C PRO A 34 -27.37 -4.17 14.48
N GLU A 35 -28.56 -3.79 14.95
CA GLU A 35 -29.01 -4.11 16.30
C GLU A 35 -29.17 -5.63 16.40
N GLU A 36 -28.17 -6.28 16.90
CA GLU A 36 -28.11 -7.73 17.06
C GLU A 36 -28.36 -8.07 18.54
N ARG A 37 -29.12 -9.10 18.76
CA ARG A 37 -29.20 -9.75 20.09
C ARG A 37 -27.91 -10.51 20.32
N LEU A 38 -26.92 -9.88 20.94
CA LEU A 38 -25.68 -10.51 21.34
C LEU A 38 -25.92 -11.27 22.65
N GLU A 39 -25.51 -12.53 22.70
CA GLU A 39 -25.41 -13.23 23.96
C GLU A 39 -24.17 -12.73 24.71
N PRO A 40 -24.33 -12.08 25.88
CA PRO A 40 -23.19 -11.63 26.68
C PRO A 40 -22.34 -12.80 27.14
N GLY A 41 -21.05 -12.74 26.92
CA GLY A 41 -20.08 -13.55 27.66
C GLY A 41 -19.28 -14.59 26.89
N VAL A 42 -19.68 -15.05 25.71
CA VAL A 42 -18.90 -16.04 24.96
C VAL A 42 -18.33 -15.42 23.69
N ALA A 43 -17.05 -15.08 23.73
CA ALA A 43 -16.30 -14.65 22.54
C ALA A 43 -15.24 -15.70 22.19
N THR A 44 -15.14 -16.02 20.92
CA THR A 44 -14.03 -16.80 20.36
C THR A 44 -13.09 -15.88 19.59
N TRP A 45 -11.81 -16.18 19.60
CA TRP A 45 -10.81 -15.47 18.80
C TRP A 45 -10.34 -16.38 17.68
N LYS A 46 -10.45 -15.90 16.46
CA LYS A 46 -10.06 -16.63 15.25
C LYS A 46 -8.96 -15.89 14.52
N PRO A 47 -7.87 -16.55 14.11
CA PRO A 47 -6.86 -15.92 13.26
C PRO A 47 -7.41 -15.48 11.90
N SER A 48 -6.87 -14.40 11.37
CA SER A 48 -7.15 -13.92 10.01
C SER A 48 -5.98 -13.09 9.48
N VAL A 49 -6.13 -12.51 8.28
CA VAL A 49 -5.10 -11.73 7.58
C VAL A 49 -5.67 -10.39 7.18
N CYS A 50 -4.91 -9.33 7.39
CA CYS A 50 -5.24 -7.99 6.94
C CYS A 50 -4.84 -7.80 5.48
N THR A 51 -5.81 -7.50 4.61
CA THR A 51 -5.61 -7.34 3.16
C THR A 51 -5.55 -5.88 2.71
N LEU A 52 -5.60 -4.90 3.63
CA LEU A 52 -5.85 -3.48 3.31
C LEU A 52 -4.62 -2.72 2.78
N CYS A 53 -3.42 -3.23 3.02
CA CYS A 53 -2.17 -2.60 2.56
C CYS A 53 -1.08 -3.64 2.30
N PRO A 54 0.09 -3.27 1.74
CA PRO A 54 1.16 -4.24 1.43
C PRO A 54 1.72 -5.00 2.63
N ALA A 55 1.49 -4.54 3.87
CA ALA A 55 2.12 -5.11 5.07
C ALA A 55 1.71 -6.56 5.37
N GLY A 56 0.49 -7.00 5.06
CA GLY A 56 0.03 -8.37 5.30
C GLY A 56 0.04 -8.76 6.79
N CYS A 57 -0.47 -7.88 7.67
CA CYS A 57 -0.50 -8.12 9.11
C CYS A 57 -1.42 -9.30 9.49
N GLY A 58 -0.99 -10.14 10.44
CA GLY A 58 -1.86 -11.16 11.04
C GLY A 58 -2.89 -10.53 11.98
N LEU A 59 -4.11 -11.03 11.92
CA LEU A 59 -5.23 -10.58 12.73
C LEU A 59 -5.68 -11.67 13.73
N LEU A 60 -6.26 -11.22 14.83
CA LEU A 60 -7.19 -11.97 15.66
C LEU A 60 -8.56 -11.30 15.59
N VAL A 61 -9.56 -12.06 15.18
CA VAL A 61 -10.95 -11.61 15.05
C VAL A 61 -11.74 -12.09 16.24
N ARG A 62 -12.31 -11.15 17.01
CA ARG A 62 -13.25 -11.47 18.06
C ARG A 62 -14.60 -11.78 17.45
N VAL A 63 -15.06 -13.01 17.60
CA VAL A 63 -16.34 -13.51 17.08
C VAL A 63 -17.25 -13.80 18.25
N MET A 64 -18.50 -13.32 18.16
CA MET A 64 -19.55 -13.57 19.17
C MET A 64 -20.77 -14.13 18.48
N GLU A 65 -21.44 -15.09 19.13
CA GLU A 65 -22.72 -15.61 18.64
C GLU A 65 -23.79 -14.51 18.71
N GLY A 66 -24.58 -14.42 17.66
CA GLY A 66 -25.67 -13.44 17.52
C GLY A 66 -26.60 -13.77 16.38
N GLU A 67 -27.68 -13.02 16.27
CA GLU A 67 -28.62 -13.09 15.14
C GLU A 67 -28.25 -12.03 14.11
N ALA A 68 -28.19 -12.43 12.85
CA ALA A 68 -27.96 -11.52 11.73
C ALA A 68 -28.97 -11.74 10.61
N GLU A 69 -29.39 -10.65 9.98
CA GLU A 69 -30.11 -10.71 8.73
C GLU A 69 -29.15 -11.15 7.63
N VAL A 70 -29.49 -12.23 6.96
CA VAL A 70 -28.71 -12.76 5.83
C VAL A 70 -29.57 -12.86 4.58
N VAL A 71 -28.93 -12.78 3.44
CA VAL A 71 -29.54 -13.04 2.13
C VAL A 71 -28.97 -14.36 1.60
N ARG A 72 -29.86 -15.29 1.25
CA ARG A 72 -29.52 -16.59 0.65
C ARG A 72 -30.46 -16.87 -0.50
N ASN A 73 -29.96 -17.09 -1.71
CA ASN A 73 -30.77 -17.33 -2.89
C ASN A 73 -31.89 -16.28 -3.04
N GLY A 74 -31.57 -15.01 -2.90
CA GLY A 74 -32.53 -13.89 -2.98
C GLY A 74 -33.49 -13.76 -1.79
N GLN A 75 -33.49 -14.69 -0.82
CA GLN A 75 -34.37 -14.65 0.35
C GLN A 75 -33.67 -14.07 1.56
N ARG A 76 -34.34 -13.16 2.27
CA ARG A 76 -33.90 -12.59 3.53
C ARG A 76 -34.38 -13.43 4.70
N GLY A 77 -33.50 -13.66 5.67
CA GLY A 77 -33.83 -14.39 6.88
C GLY A 77 -32.93 -13.99 8.04
N LEU A 78 -33.42 -14.25 9.26
CA LEU A 78 -32.59 -14.11 10.48
C LEU A 78 -31.99 -15.49 10.78
N ILE A 79 -30.68 -15.55 10.90
CA ILE A 79 -29.98 -16.75 11.34
C ILE A 79 -29.08 -16.43 12.53
N ARG A 80 -28.92 -17.43 13.41
CA ARG A 80 -27.92 -17.37 14.48
C ARG A 80 -26.58 -17.83 13.94
N MET A 81 -25.55 -16.99 14.11
CA MET A 81 -24.21 -17.25 13.61
C MET A 81 -23.16 -16.49 14.40
N GLY A 82 -21.90 -16.89 14.26
CA GLY A 82 -20.78 -16.12 14.76
C GLY A 82 -20.58 -14.82 13.96
N LEU A 83 -20.49 -13.70 14.66
CA LEU A 83 -20.35 -12.34 14.11
C LEU A 83 -19.03 -11.72 14.55
N ALA A 84 -18.26 -11.23 13.59
CA ALA A 84 -17.03 -10.51 13.89
C ALA A 84 -17.35 -9.17 14.56
N LYS A 85 -16.76 -8.88 15.72
CA LYS A 85 -17.05 -7.67 16.51
C LYS A 85 -15.83 -6.79 16.74
N LYS A 86 -14.62 -7.32 16.62
CA LYS A 86 -13.38 -6.58 16.81
C LYS A 86 -12.24 -7.25 16.08
N LEU A 87 -11.31 -6.43 15.57
CA LEU A 87 -10.05 -6.87 14.98
C LEU A 87 -8.89 -6.44 15.89
N GLU A 88 -7.98 -7.35 16.18
CA GLU A 88 -6.72 -7.09 16.89
C GLU A 88 -5.54 -7.66 16.08
N GLY A 89 -4.33 -7.20 16.37
CA GLY A 89 -3.13 -7.82 15.81
C GLY A 89 -2.88 -9.19 16.44
N ASN A 90 -2.43 -10.16 15.63
CA ASN A 90 -2.04 -11.47 16.12
C ASN A 90 -0.64 -11.38 16.77
N PRO A 91 -0.48 -11.67 18.08
CA PRO A 91 0.80 -11.59 18.78
C PRO A 91 1.85 -12.56 18.25
N GLN A 92 1.44 -13.69 17.68
CA GLN A 92 2.34 -14.70 17.14
C GLN A 92 2.83 -14.37 15.73
N HIS A 93 2.13 -13.48 15.00
CA HIS A 93 2.47 -13.18 13.61
C HIS A 93 3.75 -12.35 13.50
N PRO A 94 4.77 -12.79 12.73
CA PRO A 94 6.10 -12.19 12.72
C PRO A 94 6.14 -10.72 12.24
N VAL A 95 5.23 -10.32 11.36
CA VAL A 95 5.20 -8.96 10.82
C VAL A 95 4.75 -7.94 11.85
N ASN A 96 3.61 -8.16 12.48
CA ASN A 96 2.98 -7.13 13.33
C ASN A 96 3.03 -7.41 14.84
N ARG A 97 3.36 -8.61 15.28
CA ARG A 97 3.64 -8.97 16.69
C ARG A 97 2.60 -8.37 17.64
N GLY A 98 1.31 -8.59 17.35
CA GLY A 98 0.17 -8.11 18.15
C GLY A 98 -0.26 -6.67 17.91
N LYS A 99 0.43 -5.90 17.07
CA LYS A 99 0.08 -4.51 16.76
C LYS A 99 -0.81 -4.42 15.53
N LEU A 100 -1.70 -3.42 15.50
CA LEU A 100 -2.59 -3.19 14.36
C LEU A 100 -2.83 -1.68 14.21
N CYS A 101 -2.73 -1.17 12.97
CA CYS A 101 -2.98 0.23 12.66
C CYS A 101 -4.49 0.54 12.56
N THR A 102 -4.84 1.81 12.53
CA THR A 102 -6.24 2.28 12.42
C THR A 102 -6.96 1.73 11.19
N ARG A 103 -6.28 1.62 10.04
CA ARG A 103 -6.83 1.00 8.83
C ARG A 103 -7.22 -0.46 9.07
N GLY A 104 -6.30 -1.22 9.68
CA GLY A 104 -6.57 -2.62 10.03
C GLY A 104 -7.77 -2.78 10.97
N GLN A 105 -7.94 -1.89 11.94
CA GLN A 105 -9.13 -1.84 12.80
C GLN A 105 -10.40 -1.56 11.99
N ALA A 106 -10.35 -0.63 11.04
CA ALA A 106 -11.48 -0.26 10.18
C ALA A 106 -11.88 -1.36 9.20
N GLY A 107 -11.03 -2.36 8.95
CA GLY A 107 -11.34 -3.50 8.07
C GLY A 107 -12.61 -4.25 8.45
N LEU A 108 -13.04 -4.19 9.71
CA LEU A 108 -14.32 -4.73 10.16
C LEU A 108 -15.50 -4.11 9.39
N GLN A 109 -15.42 -2.83 9.04
CA GLN A 109 -16.50 -2.12 8.36
C GLN A 109 -16.77 -2.62 6.94
N ILE A 110 -15.80 -3.24 6.27
CA ILE A 110 -16.00 -3.83 4.95
C ILE A 110 -17.10 -4.86 4.97
N THR A 111 -17.10 -5.74 5.98
CA THR A 111 -18.08 -6.84 6.11
C THR A 111 -19.50 -6.32 6.32
N TYR A 112 -19.66 -5.27 7.13
CA TYR A 112 -20.98 -4.74 7.52
C TYR A 112 -21.38 -3.46 6.77
N HIS A 113 -20.65 -3.11 5.70
CA HIS A 113 -20.89 -1.88 4.97
C HIS A 113 -22.27 -1.89 4.27
N PRO A 114 -23.09 -0.84 4.42
CA PRO A 114 -24.45 -0.81 3.87
C PRO A 114 -24.52 -0.83 2.33
N ASP A 115 -23.46 -0.34 1.65
CA ASP A 115 -23.38 -0.27 0.19
C ASP A 115 -22.65 -1.47 -0.42
N ARG A 116 -22.36 -2.51 0.37
CA ARG A 116 -21.77 -3.75 -0.12
C ARG A 116 -22.75 -4.44 -1.08
N VAL A 117 -22.25 -4.89 -2.24
CA VAL A 117 -23.04 -5.66 -3.21
C VAL A 117 -23.48 -6.97 -2.57
N ARG A 118 -24.78 -7.27 -2.66
CA ARG A 118 -25.41 -8.35 -1.90
C ARG A 118 -25.60 -9.66 -2.68
N GLY A 119 -25.48 -9.61 -3.99
CA GLY A 119 -25.62 -10.74 -4.92
C GLY A 119 -25.17 -10.36 -6.31
N PRO A 120 -25.15 -11.29 -7.26
CA PRO A 120 -24.71 -11.02 -8.62
C PRO A 120 -25.59 -9.97 -9.30
N LEU A 121 -24.94 -9.09 -10.06
CA LEU A 121 -25.59 -7.97 -10.74
C LEU A 121 -25.30 -8.01 -12.24
N LYS A 122 -26.31 -7.67 -13.05
CA LYS A 122 -26.18 -7.48 -14.49
C LYS A 122 -26.52 -6.03 -14.84
N ARG A 123 -25.75 -5.44 -15.72
CA ARG A 123 -25.98 -4.08 -16.19
C ARG A 123 -27.34 -3.96 -16.89
N SER A 124 -28.16 -3.03 -16.45
CA SER A 124 -29.49 -2.73 -17.02
C SER A 124 -29.55 -1.39 -17.76
N GLY A 125 -28.59 -0.48 -17.50
CA GLY A 125 -28.49 0.84 -18.13
C GLY A 125 -27.36 0.94 -19.16
N THR A 126 -27.07 2.18 -19.57
CA THR A 126 -25.88 2.49 -20.37
C THR A 126 -24.61 2.20 -19.56
N ARG A 127 -23.54 1.78 -20.24
CA ARG A 127 -22.25 1.50 -19.60
C ARG A 127 -21.76 2.70 -18.81
N GLY A 128 -21.35 2.50 -17.56
CA GLY A 128 -20.91 3.56 -16.66
C GLY A 128 -22.02 4.32 -15.93
N SER A 129 -23.31 4.02 -16.19
CA SER A 129 -24.43 4.66 -15.48
C SER A 129 -24.60 4.20 -14.02
N GLY A 130 -23.93 3.12 -13.63
CA GLY A 130 -24.11 2.48 -12.31
C GLY A 130 -25.48 1.79 -12.14
N GLN A 131 -26.24 1.60 -13.21
CA GLN A 131 -27.55 0.94 -13.17
C GLN A 131 -27.40 -0.55 -13.39
N PHE A 132 -27.75 -1.33 -12.38
CA PHE A 132 -27.69 -2.78 -12.36
C PHE A 132 -29.01 -3.37 -11.87
N GLN A 133 -29.27 -4.62 -12.29
CA GLN A 133 -30.33 -5.46 -11.75
C GLN A 133 -29.74 -6.72 -11.12
N GLU A 134 -30.35 -7.22 -10.07
CA GLU A 134 -29.99 -8.50 -9.46
C GLU A 134 -30.35 -9.64 -10.41
N ILE A 135 -29.47 -10.64 -10.50
CA ILE A 135 -29.66 -11.89 -11.25
C ILE A 135 -29.23 -13.08 -10.38
N GLU A 136 -29.59 -14.29 -10.79
CA GLU A 136 -29.16 -15.50 -10.11
C GLU A 136 -27.72 -15.88 -10.45
N TRP A 137 -27.02 -16.52 -9.51
CA TRP A 137 -25.64 -16.97 -9.70
C TRP A 137 -25.45 -17.87 -10.90
N ASP A 138 -26.43 -18.79 -11.14
CA ASP A 138 -26.36 -19.72 -12.27
C ASP A 138 -26.43 -19.01 -13.62
N GLU A 139 -27.30 -17.99 -13.74
CA GLU A 139 -27.36 -17.12 -14.92
C GLU A 139 -26.04 -16.37 -15.12
N ALA A 140 -25.55 -15.74 -14.07
CA ALA A 140 -24.31 -14.93 -14.14
C ALA A 140 -23.10 -15.78 -14.56
N LEU A 141 -22.90 -16.92 -13.92
CA LEU A 141 -21.78 -17.83 -14.22
C LEU A 141 -21.93 -18.46 -15.60
N GLY A 142 -23.17 -18.78 -16.01
CA GLY A 142 -23.48 -19.25 -17.35
C GLY A 142 -23.10 -18.26 -18.44
N GLU A 143 -23.43 -16.98 -18.25
CA GLU A 143 -23.06 -15.90 -19.18
C GLU A 143 -21.54 -15.73 -19.29
N VAL A 144 -20.85 -15.69 -18.16
CA VAL A 144 -19.38 -15.56 -18.15
C VAL A 144 -18.73 -16.76 -18.84
N ALA A 145 -19.08 -17.98 -18.47
CA ALA A 145 -18.55 -19.19 -19.08
C ALA A 145 -18.80 -19.23 -20.59
N GLN A 146 -20.02 -18.87 -21.03
CA GLN A 146 -20.39 -18.86 -22.44
C GLN A 146 -19.55 -17.84 -23.24
N ARG A 147 -19.35 -16.61 -22.73
CA ARG A 147 -18.54 -15.59 -23.38
C ARG A 147 -17.08 -16.00 -23.53
N LEU A 148 -16.48 -16.58 -22.46
CA LEU A 148 -15.12 -17.07 -22.51
C LEU A 148 -14.97 -18.26 -23.48
N LYS A 149 -15.97 -19.16 -23.52
CA LYS A 149 -16.01 -20.29 -24.48
C LYS A 149 -16.08 -19.82 -25.92
N GLU A 150 -16.93 -18.83 -26.23
CA GLU A 150 -17.04 -18.20 -27.54
C GLU A 150 -15.70 -17.60 -28.00
N LEU A 151 -14.99 -16.84 -27.16
CA LEU A 151 -13.71 -16.26 -27.50
C LEU A 151 -12.64 -17.36 -27.77
N ARG A 152 -12.64 -18.43 -26.96
CA ARG A 152 -11.74 -19.56 -27.22
C ARG A 152 -12.05 -20.27 -28.55
N SER A 153 -13.33 -20.52 -28.85
CA SER A 153 -13.72 -21.18 -30.09
C SER A 153 -13.38 -20.37 -31.35
N GLN A 154 -13.25 -19.06 -31.22
CA GLN A 154 -12.86 -18.11 -32.27
C GLN A 154 -11.34 -17.86 -32.34
N ASP A 155 -10.53 -18.62 -31.61
CA ASP A 155 -9.07 -18.42 -31.47
C ASP A 155 -8.69 -17.03 -30.93
N ARG A 156 -9.55 -16.48 -30.06
CA ARG A 156 -9.37 -15.17 -29.42
C ARG A 156 -9.07 -15.26 -27.93
N ALA A 157 -8.65 -16.40 -27.40
CA ALA A 157 -8.29 -16.54 -26.00
C ALA A 157 -7.20 -15.52 -25.60
N GLY A 158 -6.25 -15.23 -26.48
CA GLY A 158 -5.23 -14.20 -26.29
C GLY A 158 -5.76 -12.77 -26.13
N THR A 159 -7.07 -12.50 -26.29
CA THR A 159 -7.70 -11.18 -26.06
C THR A 159 -8.49 -11.10 -24.74
N ILE A 160 -8.50 -12.17 -23.97
CA ILE A 160 -9.03 -12.15 -22.60
C ILE A 160 -7.96 -11.55 -21.69
N ARG A 161 -8.37 -10.65 -20.82
CA ARG A 161 -7.48 -10.00 -19.82
C ARG A 161 -8.03 -10.22 -18.42
N PHE A 162 -7.12 -10.30 -17.45
CA PHE A 162 -7.46 -10.23 -16.04
C PHE A 162 -6.68 -9.05 -15.44
N LEU A 163 -7.38 -8.08 -14.89
CA LEU A 163 -6.80 -6.95 -14.19
C LEU A 163 -7.02 -7.14 -12.69
N THR A 164 -5.95 -7.17 -11.93
CA THR A 164 -6.02 -7.35 -10.48
C THR A 164 -5.30 -6.23 -9.75
N GLY A 165 -5.83 -5.84 -8.61
CA GLY A 165 -5.08 -5.08 -7.61
C GLY A 165 -4.01 -5.96 -6.97
N ARG A 166 -3.55 -5.56 -5.79
CA ARG A 166 -2.57 -6.35 -5.04
C ARG A 166 -3.11 -7.74 -4.75
N SER A 167 -2.41 -8.75 -5.24
CA SER A 167 -2.72 -10.16 -5.01
C SER A 167 -1.41 -10.95 -4.84
N ARG A 168 -1.35 -11.79 -3.82
CA ARG A 168 -0.18 -12.62 -3.50
C ARG A 168 -0.65 -14.01 -3.09
N GLY A 169 0.29 -14.96 -2.96
CA GLY A 169 -0.02 -16.32 -2.52
C GLY A 169 -0.80 -17.13 -3.54
N GLN A 170 -1.53 -18.13 -3.05
CA GLN A 170 -2.25 -19.11 -3.87
C GLN A 170 -3.42 -18.51 -4.65
N ARG A 171 -3.98 -17.40 -4.17
CA ARG A 171 -5.03 -16.66 -4.90
C ARG A 171 -4.49 -16.09 -6.22
N ALA A 172 -3.31 -15.49 -6.20
CA ALA A 172 -2.64 -14.98 -7.41
C ALA A 172 -2.24 -16.10 -8.37
N GLU A 173 -1.73 -17.21 -7.82
CA GLU A 173 -1.36 -18.39 -8.59
C GLU A 173 -2.56 -19.00 -9.32
N LEU A 174 -3.70 -19.14 -8.63
CA LEU A 174 -4.93 -19.66 -9.22
C LEU A 174 -5.40 -18.83 -10.42
N VAL A 175 -5.34 -17.49 -10.31
CA VAL A 175 -5.69 -16.59 -11.43
C VAL A 175 -4.78 -16.85 -12.63
N ASN A 176 -3.47 -16.97 -12.43
CA ASN A 176 -2.54 -17.21 -13.52
C ASN A 176 -2.67 -18.63 -14.12
N GLU A 177 -2.98 -19.64 -13.32
CA GLU A 177 -3.28 -21.00 -13.80
C GLU A 177 -4.57 -21.00 -14.63
N PHE A 178 -5.61 -20.31 -14.18
CA PHE A 178 -6.85 -20.14 -14.93
C PHE A 178 -6.59 -19.50 -16.29
N LEU A 179 -5.86 -18.39 -16.33
CA LEU A 179 -5.51 -17.71 -17.58
C LEU A 179 -4.66 -18.59 -18.51
N THR A 180 -3.68 -19.29 -17.96
CA THR A 180 -2.86 -20.23 -18.72
C THR A 180 -3.70 -21.35 -19.35
N ALA A 181 -4.62 -21.93 -18.57
CA ALA A 181 -5.54 -22.97 -19.06
C ALA A 181 -6.51 -22.46 -20.14
N LEU A 182 -6.88 -21.18 -20.07
CA LEU A 182 -7.65 -20.51 -21.12
C LEU A 182 -6.84 -20.28 -22.41
N GLY A 183 -5.51 -20.21 -22.34
CA GLY A 183 -4.65 -19.74 -23.42
C GLY A 183 -4.55 -18.20 -23.46
N SER A 184 -4.77 -17.56 -22.34
CA SER A 184 -4.75 -16.09 -22.18
C SER A 184 -3.42 -15.62 -21.61
N PRO A 185 -3.03 -14.34 -21.80
CA PRO A 185 -1.86 -13.77 -21.16
C PRO A 185 -1.99 -13.75 -19.63
N PRO A 186 -0.87 -13.67 -18.89
CA PRO A 186 -0.89 -13.52 -17.43
C PRO A 186 -1.72 -12.33 -16.95
N ALA A 187 -2.13 -12.35 -15.68
CA ALA A 187 -2.84 -11.24 -15.06
C ALA A 187 -2.01 -9.96 -15.10
N ILE A 188 -2.69 -8.84 -15.27
CA ILE A 188 -2.10 -7.51 -15.23
C ILE A 188 -2.29 -6.98 -13.81
N ALA A 189 -1.19 -6.70 -13.10
CA ALA A 189 -1.25 -6.07 -11.80
C ALA A 189 -1.39 -4.54 -11.94
N PHE A 190 -2.28 -3.95 -11.16
CA PHE A 190 -2.42 -2.51 -11.00
C PHE A 190 -2.51 -2.18 -9.51
N ASP A 191 -1.38 -1.89 -8.90
CA ASP A 191 -1.27 -1.45 -7.51
C ASP A 191 -0.58 -0.08 -7.44
N PRO A 192 -1.33 1.01 -7.19
CA PRO A 192 -0.74 2.35 -7.09
C PRO A 192 0.22 2.54 -5.91
N LEU A 193 0.23 1.61 -4.97
CA LEU A 193 1.14 1.62 -3.81
C LEU A 193 2.40 0.77 -4.02
N ASP A 194 2.53 0.10 -5.18
CA ASP A 194 3.75 -0.64 -5.51
C ASP A 194 4.92 0.29 -5.86
N GLU A 195 6.12 -0.18 -5.62
CA GLU A 195 7.38 0.55 -5.83
C GLU A 195 8.26 -0.16 -6.90
N PRO A 196 7.80 -0.22 -8.16
CA PRO A 196 8.52 -0.96 -9.21
C PRO A 196 9.91 -0.41 -9.49
N VAL A 197 10.14 0.89 -9.26
CA VAL A 197 11.46 1.53 -9.38
C VAL A 197 12.43 0.97 -8.35
N LEU A 198 11.99 0.81 -7.09
CA LEU A 198 12.82 0.25 -6.03
C LEU A 198 13.11 -1.24 -6.26
N ARG A 199 12.12 -2.01 -6.73
CA ARG A 199 12.30 -3.41 -7.10
C ARG A 199 13.35 -3.56 -8.21
N GLN A 200 13.29 -2.72 -9.23
CA GLN A 200 14.27 -2.72 -10.32
C GLN A 200 15.67 -2.34 -9.81
N ALA A 201 15.79 -1.32 -8.97
CA ALA A 201 17.06 -0.96 -8.37
C ALA A 201 17.64 -2.09 -7.51
N ASN A 202 16.80 -2.76 -6.70
CA ASN A 202 17.20 -3.90 -5.87
C ASN A 202 17.61 -5.12 -6.72
N LEU A 203 16.92 -5.35 -7.85
CA LEU A 203 17.31 -6.38 -8.81
C LEU A 203 18.72 -6.10 -9.37
N LEU A 204 18.96 -4.86 -9.80
CA LEU A 204 20.25 -4.46 -10.37
C LEU A 204 21.37 -4.48 -9.31
N SER A 205 21.10 -3.98 -8.10
CA SER A 205 22.10 -3.85 -7.03
C SER A 205 22.41 -5.16 -6.31
N PHE A 206 21.37 -6.00 -6.09
CA PHE A 206 21.43 -7.13 -5.17
C PHE A 206 20.90 -8.45 -5.77
N GLY A 207 20.46 -8.44 -7.05
CA GLY A 207 19.89 -9.60 -7.72
C GLY A 207 18.50 -10.01 -7.20
N ARG A 208 17.74 -9.10 -6.56
CA ARG A 208 16.43 -9.38 -5.96
C ARG A 208 15.41 -8.29 -6.32
N ALA A 209 14.42 -8.65 -7.13
CA ALA A 209 13.29 -7.79 -7.47
C ALA A 209 12.24 -7.80 -6.33
N ALA A 210 12.61 -7.32 -5.14
CA ALA A 210 11.77 -7.41 -3.95
C ALA A 210 11.83 -6.12 -3.12
N MET A 211 10.79 -5.91 -2.28
CA MET A 211 10.78 -4.82 -1.31
C MET A 211 11.72 -5.14 -0.14
N PRO A 212 12.50 -4.16 0.34
CA PRO A 212 13.42 -4.38 1.45
C PRO A 212 12.69 -4.40 2.78
N SER A 213 13.27 -5.11 3.73
CA SER A 213 12.98 -5.05 5.17
C SER A 213 14.13 -4.39 5.91
N PHE A 214 13.85 -3.79 7.07
CA PHE A 214 14.83 -3.04 7.85
C PHE A 214 14.82 -3.48 9.32
N ASP A 215 16.00 -3.69 9.89
CA ASP A 215 16.18 -3.99 11.30
C ASP A 215 16.37 -2.69 12.10
N LEU A 216 15.31 -1.89 12.15
CA LEU A 216 15.33 -0.58 12.81
C LEU A 216 15.59 -0.70 14.31
N ALA A 217 15.18 -1.78 14.95
CA ALA A 217 15.37 -1.98 16.39
C ALA A 217 16.83 -1.90 16.82
N ARG A 218 17.76 -2.31 15.95
CA ARG A 218 19.21 -2.30 16.19
C ARG A 218 19.95 -1.22 15.44
N ALA A 219 19.25 -0.36 14.68
CA ALA A 219 19.88 0.73 13.94
C ALA A 219 20.32 1.86 14.89
N GLY A 220 21.57 2.32 14.75
CA GLY A 220 22.09 3.49 15.44
C GLY A 220 21.80 4.80 14.68
N TYR A 221 21.72 4.72 13.35
CA TYR A 221 21.45 5.88 12.50
C TYR A 221 20.62 5.51 11.27
N VAL A 222 19.53 6.25 11.04
CA VAL A 222 18.64 6.03 9.90
C VAL A 222 18.59 7.29 9.04
N LEU A 223 18.95 7.16 7.76
CA LEU A 223 18.78 8.16 6.71
C LEU A 223 17.56 7.74 5.86
N SER A 224 16.47 8.46 5.93
CA SER A 224 15.28 8.15 5.13
C SER A 224 15.06 9.20 4.05
N PHE A 225 15.15 8.77 2.79
CA PHE A 225 14.96 9.59 1.59
C PHE A 225 13.49 9.45 1.14
N GLY A 226 12.62 10.26 1.70
CA GLY A 226 11.20 10.36 1.35
C GLY A 226 10.32 9.18 1.75
N ALA A 227 10.85 8.13 2.35
CA ALA A 227 10.06 6.98 2.78
C ALA A 227 9.25 7.32 4.04
N ASP A 228 7.91 7.43 3.92
CA ASP A 228 7.02 7.61 5.08
C ASP A 228 6.74 6.27 5.77
N PHE A 229 7.78 5.66 6.32
CA PHE A 229 7.75 4.31 6.86
C PHE A 229 6.97 4.20 8.19
N LEU A 230 6.72 5.29 8.90
CA LEU A 230 5.84 5.31 10.07
C LEU A 230 4.36 5.49 9.70
N GLY A 231 4.06 5.98 8.48
CA GLY A 231 2.71 6.28 8.02
C GLY A 231 2.14 5.26 7.03
N THR A 232 2.67 5.28 5.82
CA THR A 232 2.04 4.58 4.68
C THR A 232 2.96 3.63 3.91
N TRP A 233 4.27 3.78 4.02
CA TRP A 233 5.21 3.11 3.15
C TRP A 233 5.57 1.69 3.62
N ASN A 234 5.49 0.71 2.71
CA ASN A 234 5.93 -0.68 2.84
C ASN A 234 5.22 -1.44 3.99
N SER A 235 5.85 -1.64 5.14
CA SER A 235 5.28 -2.33 6.30
C SER A 235 5.27 -1.43 7.54
N PRO A 236 4.38 -0.42 7.62
CA PRO A 236 4.46 0.63 8.63
C PRO A 236 4.32 0.10 10.07
N VAL A 237 3.54 -0.96 10.29
CA VAL A 237 3.36 -1.54 11.64
C VAL A 237 4.65 -2.20 12.14
N ALA A 238 5.33 -2.98 11.28
CA ALA A 238 6.60 -3.60 11.62
C ALA A 238 7.70 -2.55 11.84
N GLN A 239 7.75 -1.57 10.95
CA GLN A 239 8.75 -0.49 10.99
C GLN A 239 8.54 0.44 12.19
N ALA A 240 7.29 0.80 12.53
CA ALA A 240 6.98 1.58 13.71
C ALA A 240 7.35 0.82 15.01
N ALA A 241 7.15 -0.50 15.04
CA ALA A 241 7.59 -1.30 16.19
C ALA A 241 9.12 -1.27 16.35
N GLY A 242 9.88 -1.51 15.27
CA GLY A 242 11.35 -1.42 15.30
C GLY A 242 11.84 -0.01 15.61
N TYR A 243 11.22 1.03 15.06
CA TYR A 243 11.51 2.42 15.40
C TYR A 243 11.27 2.70 16.89
N GLY A 244 10.16 2.22 17.47
CA GLY A 244 9.88 2.36 18.90
C GLY A 244 10.97 1.73 19.77
N GLU A 245 11.45 0.54 19.41
CA GLU A 245 12.57 -0.14 20.09
C GLU A 245 13.88 0.67 19.96
N MET A 246 14.22 1.19 18.77
CA MET A 246 15.36 2.06 18.52
C MET A 246 15.34 3.31 19.42
N ARG A 247 14.14 3.86 19.67
CA ARG A 247 13.95 5.12 20.43
C ARG A 247 13.89 4.94 21.93
N GLN A 248 13.66 3.73 22.45
CA GLN A 248 13.59 3.49 23.90
C GLN A 248 14.94 3.72 24.61
N GLY A 249 16.03 3.68 23.86
CA GLY A 249 17.37 3.92 24.39
C GLY A 249 17.90 2.73 25.19
N HIS A 250 18.97 2.16 24.69
CA HIS A 250 19.83 1.32 25.52
C HIS A 250 20.80 2.22 26.30
N PRO A 251 21.29 1.82 27.50
CA PRO A 251 22.29 2.62 28.20
C PRO A 251 23.45 3.01 27.28
N GLY A 252 23.58 4.32 27.01
CA GLY A 252 24.64 4.88 26.19
C GLY A 252 24.37 5.08 24.70
N SER A 253 23.25 4.58 24.13
CA SER A 253 22.94 4.85 22.73
C SER A 253 21.43 4.92 22.46
N ARG A 254 20.99 6.01 21.85
CA ARG A 254 19.66 6.17 21.26
C ARG A 254 19.83 6.36 19.77
N GLY A 255 19.17 5.53 18.95
CA GLY A 255 19.22 5.67 17.50
C GLY A 255 18.69 7.02 17.03
N LYS A 256 19.31 7.59 15.99
CA LYS A 256 18.94 8.86 15.37
C LYS A 256 18.26 8.63 14.02
N LEU A 257 17.19 9.38 13.76
CA LEU A 257 16.47 9.40 12.49
C LEU A 257 16.63 10.76 11.82
N VAL A 258 17.09 10.78 10.58
CA VAL A 258 17.11 11.95 9.69
C VAL A 258 16.19 11.68 8.50
N GLN A 259 15.18 12.51 8.35
CA GLN A 259 14.23 12.43 7.21
C GLN A 259 14.57 13.49 6.17
N LEU A 260 14.81 13.07 4.94
CA LEU A 260 15.26 13.86 3.79
C LEU A 260 14.12 13.88 2.76
N GLU A 261 13.34 14.97 2.72
CA GLU A 261 12.16 15.08 1.86
C GLU A 261 11.73 16.54 1.68
N GLN A 262 10.93 16.86 0.69
CA GLN A 262 10.47 18.22 0.41
C GLN A 262 9.19 18.61 1.17
N ARG A 263 8.38 17.61 1.56
CA ARG A 263 7.15 17.74 2.37
C ARG A 263 7.30 16.88 3.62
N MET A 264 7.11 17.47 4.79
CA MET A 264 7.17 16.73 6.04
C MET A 264 6.06 15.67 6.09
N SER A 265 6.47 14.42 6.14
CA SER A 265 5.61 13.25 6.36
C SER A 265 5.42 12.97 7.85
N GLN A 266 4.60 11.96 8.21
CA GLN A 266 4.55 11.48 9.59
C GLN A 266 5.92 11.03 10.08
N THR A 267 6.71 10.39 9.23
CA THR A 267 8.11 10.03 9.54
C THR A 267 8.96 11.26 9.79
N GLY A 268 8.82 12.30 8.96
CA GLY A 268 9.53 13.58 9.13
C GLY A 268 9.20 14.30 10.42
N ALA A 269 7.93 14.27 10.82
CA ALA A 269 7.47 14.87 12.09
C ALA A 269 7.99 14.14 13.34
N ASN A 270 8.38 12.88 13.20
CA ASN A 270 8.95 12.05 14.27
C ASN A 270 10.49 11.93 14.19
N ALA A 271 11.11 12.54 13.18
CA ALA A 271 12.56 12.50 13.00
C ALA A 271 13.28 13.42 14.02
N ASP A 272 14.53 13.09 14.33
CA ASP A 272 15.42 14.00 15.09
C ASP A 272 15.82 15.20 14.25
N GLU A 273 15.83 15.02 12.93
CA GLU A 273 16.13 16.10 11.99
C GLU A 273 15.33 15.90 10.68
N TRP A 274 14.56 16.91 10.33
CA TRP A 274 13.95 17.02 9.02
C TRP A 274 14.78 17.94 8.12
N VAL A 275 15.14 17.46 6.93
CA VAL A 275 15.98 18.17 5.97
C VAL A 275 15.20 18.32 4.67
N PRO A 276 14.75 19.52 4.33
CA PRO A 276 14.13 19.78 3.03
C PRO A 276 15.17 19.63 1.92
N VAL A 277 14.78 18.89 0.87
CA VAL A 277 15.62 18.60 -0.30
C VAL A 277 14.86 19.03 -1.55
N ARG A 278 15.54 19.61 -2.55
CA ARG A 278 14.88 19.91 -3.83
C ARG A 278 14.35 18.63 -4.48
N PRO A 279 13.11 18.63 -4.97
CA PRO A 279 12.50 17.45 -5.59
C PRO A 279 13.36 16.82 -6.69
N GLY A 280 13.54 15.47 -6.62
CA GLY A 280 14.28 14.68 -7.59
C GLY A 280 15.82 14.82 -7.51
N THR A 281 16.35 15.41 -6.43
CA THR A 281 17.80 15.53 -6.22
C THR A 281 18.32 14.69 -5.06
N GLU A 282 17.49 13.88 -4.45
CA GLU A 282 17.78 13.03 -3.29
C GLU A 282 18.91 12.03 -3.58
N GLY A 283 18.98 11.51 -4.80
CA GLY A 283 20.07 10.62 -5.25
C GLY A 283 21.43 11.34 -5.28
N ALA A 284 21.45 12.61 -5.71
CA ALA A 284 22.69 13.42 -5.64
C ALA A 284 23.11 13.65 -4.19
N LEU A 285 22.15 13.86 -3.27
CA LEU A 285 22.45 13.99 -1.84
C LEU A 285 23.03 12.68 -1.27
N ALA A 286 22.47 11.52 -1.63
CA ALA A 286 23.00 10.22 -1.21
C ALA A 286 24.46 10.03 -1.67
N LEU A 287 24.79 10.42 -2.91
CA LEU A 287 26.17 10.37 -3.42
C LEU A 287 27.08 11.43 -2.81
N GLY A 288 26.55 12.60 -2.42
CA GLY A 288 27.31 13.60 -1.64
C GLY A 288 27.75 13.07 -0.26
N LEU A 289 26.83 12.36 0.42
CA LEU A 289 27.17 11.67 1.67
C LEU A 289 28.23 10.58 1.43
N ALA A 290 28.08 9.78 0.37
CA ALA A 290 29.04 8.75 -0.01
C ALA A 290 30.42 9.35 -0.38
N HIS A 291 30.46 10.48 -1.10
CA HIS A 291 31.69 11.22 -1.40
C HIS A 291 32.47 11.57 -0.13
N VAL A 292 31.80 12.16 0.85
CA VAL A 292 32.46 12.55 2.13
C VAL A 292 33.02 11.31 2.84
N ILE A 293 32.24 10.23 2.92
CA ILE A 293 32.66 8.97 3.57
C ILE A 293 33.88 8.39 2.86
N LEU A 294 33.91 8.36 1.53
CA LEU A 294 35.03 7.84 0.73
C LEU A 294 36.26 8.73 0.85
N ARG A 295 36.11 10.05 0.67
CA ARG A 295 37.24 11.00 0.68
C ARG A 295 37.88 11.13 2.05
N GLN A 296 37.10 11.11 3.11
CA GLN A 296 37.61 11.20 4.48
C GLN A 296 37.95 9.80 5.05
N LYS A 297 37.79 8.73 4.27
CA LYS A 297 38.09 7.33 4.65
C LYS A 297 37.39 6.92 5.96
N LEU A 298 36.15 7.39 6.17
CA LEU A 298 35.38 7.11 7.38
C LEU A 298 34.93 5.65 7.45
N ARG A 299 34.84 4.98 6.30
CA ARG A 299 34.55 3.54 6.15
C ARG A 299 35.43 2.95 5.06
N PRO A 300 35.73 1.63 5.12
CA PRO A 300 36.38 0.92 4.03
C PRO A 300 35.57 1.06 2.75
N ALA A 301 36.20 1.47 1.66
CA ALA A 301 35.56 1.47 0.36
C ALA A 301 35.16 0.03 -0.02
N LYS A 302 33.90 -0.16 -0.37
CA LYS A 302 33.42 -1.43 -0.97
C LYS A 302 33.11 -1.16 -2.45
N GLU A 303 33.71 -1.94 -3.31
CA GLU A 303 33.46 -1.96 -4.76
C GLU A 303 32.60 -3.17 -5.11
N ASP A 304 31.46 -3.34 -4.43
CA ASP A 304 30.50 -4.39 -4.74
C ASP A 304 29.59 -4.01 -5.93
N GLY A 305 28.71 -4.94 -6.33
CA GLY A 305 27.86 -4.75 -7.50
C GLY A 305 27.02 -3.46 -7.49
N ALA A 306 26.55 -3.01 -6.32
CA ALA A 306 25.76 -1.78 -6.20
C ALA A 306 26.63 -0.52 -6.45
N ALA A 307 27.86 -0.52 -5.92
CA ALA A 307 28.82 0.56 -6.12
C ALA A 307 29.25 0.70 -7.58
N GLN A 308 29.45 -0.41 -8.27
CA GLN A 308 29.85 -0.45 -9.69
C GLN A 308 28.79 0.13 -10.64
N LEU A 309 27.52 0.19 -10.19
CA LEU A 309 26.44 0.79 -10.98
C LEU A 309 26.50 2.33 -11.00
N ILE A 310 27.34 2.96 -10.17
CA ILE A 310 27.42 4.42 -10.07
C ILE A 310 28.69 4.94 -10.74
N ALA A 311 28.52 5.86 -11.67
CA ALA A 311 29.65 6.49 -12.37
C ALA A 311 30.54 7.30 -11.41
N GLY A 312 31.85 7.17 -11.56
CA GLY A 312 32.82 7.89 -10.75
C GLY A 312 33.07 7.34 -9.34
N TRP A 313 32.46 6.19 -8.98
CA TRP A 313 32.61 5.59 -7.64
C TRP A 313 34.08 5.29 -7.29
N ALA A 314 34.79 4.58 -8.16
CA ALA A 314 36.21 4.22 -7.95
C ALA A 314 37.14 5.47 -7.79
N GLN A 315 36.72 6.63 -8.35
CA GLN A 315 37.44 7.90 -8.24
C GLN A 315 36.99 8.71 -7.01
N GLY A 316 36.12 8.16 -6.16
CA GLY A 316 35.59 8.80 -4.96
C GLY A 316 34.56 9.89 -5.27
N LEU A 317 33.79 9.71 -6.35
CA LEU A 317 32.63 10.54 -6.72
C LEU A 317 33.00 12.04 -6.89
N PRO A 318 33.92 12.42 -7.79
CA PRO A 318 34.44 13.79 -7.88
C PRO A 318 33.35 14.85 -8.16
N ASP A 319 32.25 14.49 -8.86
CA ASP A 319 31.14 15.38 -9.25
C ASP A 319 30.10 15.58 -8.15
N TYR A 320 30.36 15.03 -6.95
CA TYR A 320 29.46 15.06 -5.80
C TYR A 320 30.13 15.63 -4.55
N SER A 321 30.99 16.65 -4.74
CA SER A 321 31.50 17.41 -3.60
C SER A 321 30.36 18.04 -2.81
N PRO A 322 30.49 18.27 -1.50
CA PRO A 322 29.43 18.92 -0.71
C PRO A 322 28.93 20.22 -1.30
N GLU A 323 29.84 21.04 -1.89
CA GLU A 323 29.54 22.31 -2.53
C GLU A 323 28.72 22.13 -3.84
N ASP A 324 29.03 21.12 -4.64
CA ASP A 324 28.30 20.83 -5.87
C ASP A 324 26.92 20.19 -5.57
N VAL A 325 26.84 19.39 -4.51
CA VAL A 325 25.60 18.82 -4.03
C VAL A 325 24.70 19.89 -3.40
N GLU A 326 25.25 20.86 -2.66
CA GLU A 326 24.49 22.01 -2.16
C GLU A 326 23.81 22.79 -3.30
N LYS A 327 24.51 23.06 -4.39
CA LYS A 327 23.94 23.74 -5.57
C LYS A 327 22.77 22.95 -6.16
N LYS A 328 22.87 21.62 -6.22
CA LYS A 328 21.84 20.71 -6.76
C LYS A 328 20.64 20.57 -5.83
N THR A 329 20.89 20.34 -4.53
CA THR A 329 19.89 19.89 -3.55
C THR A 329 19.31 21.00 -2.68
N GLY A 330 20.03 22.11 -2.55
CA GLY A 330 19.72 23.18 -1.58
C GLY A 330 20.12 22.83 -0.14
N VAL A 331 20.72 21.67 0.11
CA VAL A 331 21.22 21.27 1.43
C VAL A 331 22.64 21.80 1.60
N ALA A 332 22.90 22.59 2.65
CA ALA A 332 24.17 23.23 2.88
C ALA A 332 25.33 22.22 2.98
N ALA A 333 26.47 22.51 2.35
CA ALA A 333 27.66 21.65 2.30
C ALA A 333 28.12 21.18 3.70
N LYS A 334 28.14 22.08 4.68
CA LYS A 334 28.46 21.74 6.08
C LYS A 334 27.48 20.74 6.70
N ARG A 335 26.21 20.81 6.30
CA ARG A 335 25.20 19.82 6.76
C ARG A 335 25.45 18.47 6.14
N ILE A 336 25.75 18.41 4.84
CA ILE A 336 26.11 17.18 4.12
C ILE A 336 27.30 16.50 4.78
N GLU A 337 28.37 17.25 5.05
CA GLU A 337 29.56 16.72 5.74
C GLU A 337 29.21 16.17 7.13
N ARG A 338 28.44 16.91 7.92
CA ARG A 338 28.03 16.48 9.26
C ARG A 338 27.21 15.20 9.22
N LEU A 339 26.17 15.11 8.37
CA LEU A 339 25.32 13.92 8.23
C LEU A 339 26.14 12.70 7.79
N ALA A 340 27.10 12.88 6.89
CA ALA A 340 27.98 11.80 6.44
C ALA A 340 28.86 11.25 7.56
N ARG A 341 29.46 12.14 8.38
CA ARG A 341 30.26 11.74 9.54
C ARG A 341 29.39 11.04 10.59
N GLU A 342 28.24 11.62 10.94
CA GLU A 342 27.31 11.01 11.90
C GLU A 342 26.88 9.61 11.44
N ALA A 343 26.52 9.42 10.16
CA ALA A 343 26.13 8.10 9.63
C ALA A 343 27.29 7.09 9.67
N ALA A 344 28.54 7.55 9.51
CA ALA A 344 29.70 6.68 9.60
C ALA A 344 30.05 6.33 11.06
N GLU A 345 29.85 7.24 12.00
CA GLU A 345 30.23 7.10 13.42
C GLU A 345 29.19 6.30 14.22
N HIS A 346 27.88 6.50 13.92
CA HIS A 346 26.78 5.87 14.68
C HIS A 346 26.32 4.56 14.03
N ALA A 347 27.25 3.64 13.79
CA ALA A 347 26.90 2.32 13.28
C ALA A 347 26.14 1.47 14.31
N PRO A 348 25.21 0.58 13.86
CA PRO A 348 24.80 0.34 12.48
C PRO A 348 23.98 1.49 11.88
N ALA A 349 24.33 1.88 10.65
CA ALA A 349 23.62 2.93 9.94
C ALA A 349 22.94 2.35 8.67
N VAL A 350 21.74 2.81 8.35
CA VAL A 350 20.98 2.33 7.20
C VAL A 350 20.30 3.49 6.47
N ALA A 351 20.26 3.41 5.14
CA ALA A 351 19.54 4.34 4.29
C ALA A 351 18.28 3.69 3.70
N MET A 352 17.16 4.41 3.74
CA MET A 352 15.87 4.01 3.17
C MET A 352 15.49 4.97 2.05
N VAL A 353 14.81 4.49 1.02
CA VAL A 353 14.25 5.33 -0.05
C VAL A 353 12.88 4.84 -0.45
N GLY A 354 11.92 5.76 -0.65
CA GLY A 354 10.55 5.45 -1.06
C GLY A 354 9.74 6.71 -1.37
N GLY A 355 8.57 6.54 -1.97
CA GLY A 355 7.66 7.62 -2.26
C GLY A 355 8.15 8.61 -3.34
N ALA A 356 8.00 9.91 -3.11
CA ALA A 356 8.27 10.95 -4.11
C ALA A 356 9.67 10.90 -4.75
N PRO A 357 10.78 10.64 -4.04
CA PRO A 357 12.11 10.48 -4.64
C PRO A 357 12.19 9.42 -5.74
N LEU A 358 11.36 8.37 -5.68
CA LEU A 358 11.29 7.32 -6.70
C LEU A 358 10.33 7.66 -7.84
N ALA A 359 9.48 8.65 -7.66
CA ALA A 359 8.44 9.07 -8.60
C ALA A 359 8.82 10.30 -9.45
N HIS A 360 10.08 10.65 -9.49
CA HIS A 360 10.65 11.58 -10.47
C HIS A 360 11.21 10.82 -11.68
N THR A 361 11.39 11.50 -12.81
CA THR A 361 11.89 10.89 -14.04
C THR A 361 13.26 10.19 -13.89
N ASN A 362 14.04 10.60 -12.89
CA ASN A 362 15.34 10.03 -12.50
C ASN A 362 15.27 9.14 -11.24
N GLY A 363 14.09 8.65 -10.86
CA GLY A 363 13.88 7.87 -9.63
C GLY A 363 14.75 6.62 -9.54
N LEU A 364 15.01 5.94 -10.67
CA LEU A 364 15.89 4.76 -10.68
C LEU A 364 17.32 5.12 -10.25
N PHE A 365 17.86 6.24 -10.74
CA PHE A 365 19.17 6.74 -10.29
C PHE A 365 19.17 6.98 -8.76
N THR A 366 18.11 7.60 -8.24
CA THR A 366 17.99 7.86 -6.80
C THR A 366 18.01 6.56 -5.98
N ALA A 367 17.27 5.54 -6.41
CA ALA A 367 17.26 4.24 -5.74
C ALA A 367 18.64 3.54 -5.80
N LEU A 368 19.31 3.57 -6.96
CA LEU A 368 20.67 3.00 -7.12
C LEU A 368 21.70 3.72 -6.24
N ALA A 369 21.62 5.06 -6.14
CA ALA A 369 22.50 5.87 -5.28
C ALA A 369 22.34 5.51 -3.79
N VAL A 370 21.11 5.33 -3.32
CA VAL A 370 20.83 4.91 -1.93
C VAL A 370 21.27 3.46 -1.70
N ASN A 371 21.09 2.56 -2.65
CA ASN A 371 21.59 1.19 -2.57
C ASN A 371 23.13 1.15 -2.47
N ALA A 372 23.83 1.96 -3.26
CA ALA A 372 25.28 2.09 -3.18
C ALA A 372 25.75 2.67 -1.84
N LEU A 373 25.02 3.66 -1.29
CA LEU A 373 25.28 4.19 0.05
C LEU A 373 25.10 3.09 1.12
N ASN A 374 24.06 2.25 1.04
CA ASN A 374 23.87 1.11 1.95
C ASN A 374 25.04 0.11 1.88
N SER A 375 25.55 -0.17 0.70
CA SER A 375 26.74 -1.03 0.52
C SER A 375 27.97 -0.41 1.20
N LEU A 376 28.19 0.90 1.04
CA LEU A 376 29.31 1.63 1.67
C LEU A 376 29.17 1.65 3.19
N LEU A 377 27.96 1.83 3.71
CA LEU A 377 27.68 1.79 5.16
C LEU A 377 27.82 0.38 5.73
N GLY A 378 27.85 -0.67 4.89
CA GLY A 378 27.90 -2.06 5.32
C GLY A 378 26.59 -2.56 5.91
N SER A 379 25.46 -1.94 5.56
CA SER A 379 24.14 -2.21 6.14
C SER A 379 23.41 -3.36 5.46
N VAL A 380 23.82 -3.78 4.26
CA VAL A 380 23.15 -4.85 3.51
C VAL A 380 23.42 -6.21 4.16
N GLY A 381 22.36 -6.91 4.59
CA GLY A 381 22.44 -8.20 5.27
C GLY A 381 23.07 -8.17 6.67
N SER A 382 23.12 -6.99 7.31
CA SER A 382 23.73 -6.78 8.63
C SER A 382 22.67 -6.45 9.69
N ALA A 383 22.97 -6.71 10.94
CA ALA A 383 22.16 -6.27 12.06
C ALA A 383 22.07 -4.74 12.10
N GLY A 384 20.86 -4.21 12.30
CA GLY A 384 20.59 -2.77 12.24
C GLY A 384 20.55 -2.20 10.81
N GLY A 385 20.61 -3.05 9.79
CA GLY A 385 20.64 -2.67 8.38
C GLY A 385 19.41 -3.12 7.60
N MET A 386 19.57 -3.28 6.28
CA MET A 386 18.53 -3.75 5.36
C MET A 386 18.73 -5.22 4.97
N PHE A 387 17.63 -5.90 4.72
CA PHE A 387 17.60 -7.28 4.25
C PHE A 387 16.34 -7.51 3.41
N PHE A 388 16.22 -8.68 2.80
CA PHE A 388 15.02 -9.11 2.12
C PHE A 388 14.36 -10.23 2.91
N THR A 389 13.05 -10.13 3.15
CA THR A 389 12.28 -11.19 3.79
C THR A 389 12.47 -12.50 3.01
N PRO A 390 12.88 -13.60 3.68
CA PRO A 390 13.00 -14.89 3.01
C PRO A 390 11.64 -15.31 2.47
N GLN A 391 11.61 -15.73 1.23
CA GLN A 391 10.38 -16.26 0.65
C GLN A 391 10.30 -17.76 0.91
N PRO A 392 9.12 -18.32 1.22
CA PRO A 392 8.91 -19.76 1.25
C PRO A 392 9.31 -20.34 -0.11
N GLN A 393 9.56 -21.67 -0.18
CA GLN A 393 10.01 -22.30 -1.43
C GLN A 393 8.92 -22.15 -2.50
N LEU A 394 9.08 -21.12 -3.34
CA LEU A 394 8.23 -20.90 -4.51
C LEU A 394 8.64 -21.88 -5.61
N THR A 395 7.68 -22.36 -6.37
CA THR A 395 7.93 -23.13 -7.59
C THR A 395 8.71 -22.27 -8.62
N GLU A 396 9.40 -22.91 -9.55
CA GLU A 396 10.15 -22.19 -10.60
C GLU A 396 9.25 -21.29 -11.46
N ARG A 397 7.97 -21.65 -11.57
CA ARG A 397 6.93 -20.91 -12.28
C ARG A 397 6.55 -19.62 -11.50
N GLU A 398 6.37 -19.71 -10.19
CA GLU A 398 6.09 -18.58 -9.31
C GLU A 398 7.21 -17.52 -9.37
N ARG A 399 8.46 -17.98 -9.46
CA ARG A 399 9.62 -17.08 -9.64
C ARG A 399 9.64 -16.38 -10.99
N ARG A 400 9.15 -17.02 -12.06
CA ARG A 400 9.06 -16.39 -13.39
C ARG A 400 7.98 -15.33 -13.45
N VAL A 401 6.78 -15.60 -12.90
CA VAL A 401 5.67 -14.64 -12.84
C VAL A 401 6.10 -13.39 -12.06
N ALA A 402 6.72 -13.54 -10.89
CA ALA A 402 7.23 -12.42 -10.11
C ALA A 402 8.30 -11.58 -10.85
N ALA A 403 9.07 -12.19 -11.77
CA ALA A 403 10.08 -11.48 -12.56
C ALA A 403 9.51 -10.77 -13.80
N GLU A 404 8.41 -11.29 -14.35
CA GLU A 404 7.75 -10.73 -15.54
C GLU A 404 6.72 -9.64 -15.18
N ASP A 405 6.20 -9.64 -13.94
CA ASP A 405 5.13 -8.75 -13.46
C ASP A 405 5.63 -7.36 -13.03
N GLN A 406 6.68 -6.85 -13.65
CA GLN A 406 7.14 -5.48 -13.44
C GLN A 406 6.37 -4.51 -14.36
N GLY A 407 5.02 -4.54 -14.22
CA GLY A 407 4.11 -3.72 -15.00
C GLY A 407 4.20 -2.24 -14.66
N SER A 408 4.81 -1.45 -15.53
CA SER A 408 4.61 -0.02 -15.52
C SER A 408 3.17 0.32 -15.93
N GLY A 409 2.58 1.33 -15.30
CA GLY A 409 1.23 1.78 -15.66
C GLY A 409 1.04 2.16 -17.13
N HIS A 410 2.12 2.51 -17.86
CA HIS A 410 2.08 2.73 -19.29
C HIS A 410 1.79 1.43 -20.09
N ARG A 411 2.24 0.29 -19.57
CA ARG A 411 1.90 -1.01 -20.17
C ARG A 411 0.43 -1.38 -19.94
N LEU A 412 -0.22 -0.84 -18.89
CA LEU A 412 -1.64 -1.09 -18.60
C LEU A 412 -2.52 -0.71 -19.80
N GLY A 413 -2.39 0.51 -20.32
CA GLY A 413 -3.15 0.93 -21.49
C GLY A 413 -2.93 0.02 -22.68
N ALA A 414 -1.69 -0.24 -23.06
CA ALA A 414 -1.34 -1.12 -24.17
C ALA A 414 -1.80 -2.57 -23.96
N ALA A 415 -1.78 -3.06 -22.73
CA ALA A 415 -2.23 -4.41 -22.39
C ALA A 415 -3.75 -4.57 -22.48
N LEU A 416 -4.51 -3.48 -22.28
CA LEU A 416 -5.97 -3.46 -22.40
C LEU A 416 -6.44 -3.18 -23.83
N ASP A 417 -5.60 -2.58 -24.67
CA ASP A 417 -5.96 -2.31 -26.06
C ASP A 417 -6.20 -3.62 -26.82
N GLY A 418 -7.32 -3.72 -27.53
CA GLY A 418 -7.71 -4.93 -28.23
C GLY A 418 -8.26 -6.07 -27.36
N ALA A 419 -8.47 -5.85 -26.07
CA ALA A 419 -9.17 -6.81 -25.22
C ALA A 419 -10.63 -6.98 -25.64
N HIS A 420 -11.12 -8.21 -25.68
CA HIS A 420 -12.52 -8.56 -25.95
C HIS A 420 -13.29 -8.98 -24.68
N ALA A 421 -12.57 -9.44 -23.66
CA ALA A 421 -13.10 -9.67 -22.33
C ALA A 421 -12.10 -9.21 -21.27
N LEU A 422 -12.61 -8.59 -20.21
CA LEU A 422 -11.85 -8.19 -19.04
C LEU A 422 -12.50 -8.75 -17.78
N LEU A 423 -11.71 -9.46 -16.99
CA LEU A 423 -12.03 -9.87 -15.63
C LEU A 423 -11.30 -8.89 -14.69
N LEU A 424 -12.01 -8.34 -13.72
CA LEU A 424 -11.53 -7.27 -12.85
C LEU A 424 -11.67 -7.63 -11.38
N HIS A 425 -10.57 -7.57 -10.61
CA HIS A 425 -10.58 -7.83 -9.18
C HIS A 425 -9.72 -6.82 -8.41
N ASN A 426 -10.33 -6.10 -7.46
CA ASN A 426 -9.65 -5.17 -6.55
C ASN A 426 -8.76 -4.11 -7.24
N ALA A 427 -9.12 -3.66 -8.45
CA ALA A 427 -8.39 -2.63 -9.18
C ALA A 427 -9.35 -1.55 -9.71
N ASN A 428 -9.05 -0.29 -9.42
CA ASN A 428 -9.85 0.85 -9.87
C ASN A 428 -9.02 1.86 -10.70
N PRO A 429 -8.55 1.48 -11.91
CA PRO A 429 -7.71 2.36 -12.73
C PRO A 429 -8.43 3.62 -13.24
N VAL A 430 -9.76 3.64 -13.31
CA VAL A 430 -10.51 4.86 -13.67
C VAL A 430 -10.32 5.96 -12.62
N PHE A 431 -10.18 5.60 -11.37
CA PHE A 431 -9.92 6.53 -10.27
C PHE A 431 -8.42 6.76 -10.02
N ALA A 432 -7.65 5.67 -9.96
CA ALA A 432 -6.28 5.68 -9.41
C ALA A 432 -5.17 5.85 -10.47
N ALA A 433 -5.52 5.92 -11.76
CA ALA A 433 -4.59 6.29 -12.82
C ALA A 433 -4.72 7.77 -13.20
N PRO A 434 -3.66 8.40 -13.75
CA PRO A 434 -3.78 9.73 -14.32
C PRO A 434 -4.89 9.82 -15.37
N ALA A 435 -5.72 10.87 -15.32
CA ALA A 435 -6.78 11.07 -16.31
C ALA A 435 -6.23 11.10 -17.75
N ALA A 436 -4.99 11.60 -17.93
CA ALA A 436 -4.29 11.62 -19.21
C ALA A 436 -4.05 10.23 -19.83
N TRP A 437 -4.20 9.14 -19.07
CA TRP A 437 -4.12 7.77 -19.63
C TRP A 437 -5.41 7.31 -20.31
N GLY A 438 -6.54 8.02 -20.14
CA GLY A 438 -7.81 7.72 -20.78
C GLY A 438 -8.34 6.32 -20.42
N MET A 439 -8.22 5.92 -19.14
CA MET A 439 -8.62 4.56 -18.72
C MET A 439 -10.10 4.29 -18.91
N ARG A 440 -10.97 5.27 -18.65
CA ARG A 440 -12.42 5.15 -18.86
C ARG A 440 -12.74 4.84 -20.31
N GLU A 441 -12.22 5.64 -21.24
CA GLU A 441 -12.46 5.53 -22.68
C GLU A 441 -11.89 4.23 -23.28
N ARG A 442 -10.80 3.70 -22.70
CA ARG A 442 -10.24 2.40 -23.08
C ARG A 442 -11.12 1.25 -22.63
N LEU A 443 -11.56 1.28 -21.37
CA LEU A 443 -12.41 0.25 -20.79
C LEU A 443 -13.81 0.23 -21.44
N GLU A 444 -14.38 1.37 -21.79
CA GLU A 444 -15.66 1.47 -22.47
C GLU A 444 -15.66 0.75 -23.83
N LYS A 445 -14.51 0.60 -24.48
CA LYS A 445 -14.36 -0.11 -25.76
C LYS A 445 -14.29 -1.64 -25.62
N ILE A 446 -14.08 -2.16 -24.41
CA ILE A 446 -14.00 -3.60 -24.19
C ILE A 446 -15.41 -4.20 -24.24
N PRO A 447 -15.68 -5.16 -25.13
CA PRO A 447 -17.04 -5.67 -25.36
C PRO A 447 -17.69 -6.30 -24.13
N PHE A 448 -16.91 -6.97 -23.26
CA PHE A 448 -17.40 -7.67 -22.09
C PHE A 448 -16.51 -7.48 -20.88
N ILE A 449 -17.06 -6.96 -19.79
CA ILE A 449 -16.34 -6.71 -18.53
C ILE A 449 -17.06 -7.39 -17.37
N VAL A 450 -16.33 -8.20 -16.61
CA VAL A 450 -16.78 -8.86 -15.39
C VAL A 450 -16.02 -8.27 -14.21
N SER A 451 -16.70 -7.75 -13.20
CA SER A 451 -16.11 -7.29 -11.96
C SER A 451 -16.38 -8.26 -10.82
N PHE A 452 -15.34 -8.59 -10.03
CA PHE A 452 -15.46 -9.29 -8.75
C PHE A 452 -15.52 -8.31 -7.56
N GLY A 453 -15.91 -7.06 -7.81
CA GLY A 453 -15.96 -6.02 -6.78
C GLY A 453 -17.06 -6.28 -5.75
N SER A 454 -16.70 -6.18 -4.46
CA SER A 454 -17.69 -6.18 -3.37
C SER A 454 -18.39 -4.82 -3.22
N PHE A 455 -17.91 -3.80 -3.92
CA PHE A 455 -18.48 -2.46 -4.04
C PHE A 455 -18.47 -2.02 -5.50
N VAL A 456 -19.41 -1.14 -5.85
CA VAL A 456 -19.41 -0.53 -7.18
C VAL A 456 -18.57 0.75 -7.12
N ASP A 457 -17.36 0.67 -7.66
CA ASP A 457 -16.45 1.81 -7.86
C ASP A 457 -16.53 2.34 -9.32
N GLU A 458 -15.72 3.34 -9.67
CA GLU A 458 -15.72 3.95 -11.00
C GLU A 458 -15.43 2.95 -12.12
N THR A 459 -14.57 1.96 -11.86
CA THR A 459 -14.22 0.92 -12.84
C THR A 459 -15.27 -0.17 -12.88
N SER A 460 -15.75 -0.63 -11.72
CA SER A 460 -16.82 -1.64 -11.63
C SER A 460 -18.15 -1.15 -12.22
N ALA A 461 -18.40 0.18 -12.21
CA ALA A 461 -19.55 0.79 -12.87
C ALA A 461 -19.58 0.57 -14.39
N LEU A 462 -18.43 0.24 -15.00
CA LEU A 462 -18.31 -0.09 -16.42
C LEU A 462 -18.59 -1.57 -16.72
N ALA A 463 -18.73 -2.43 -15.71
CA ALA A 463 -18.92 -3.86 -15.88
C ALA A 463 -20.28 -4.20 -16.52
N ASP A 464 -20.31 -5.30 -17.25
CA ASP A 464 -21.53 -5.92 -17.75
C ASP A 464 -22.16 -6.83 -16.70
N VAL A 465 -21.29 -7.53 -15.92
CA VAL A 465 -21.67 -8.42 -14.83
C VAL A 465 -20.79 -8.14 -13.61
N ILE A 466 -21.41 -8.07 -12.43
CA ILE A 466 -20.69 -8.01 -11.16
C ILE A 466 -20.95 -9.31 -10.40
N LEU A 467 -19.89 -10.03 -10.07
CA LEU A 467 -19.89 -11.26 -9.29
C LEU A 467 -19.24 -10.94 -7.93
N PRO A 468 -20.03 -10.53 -6.92
CA PRO A 468 -19.45 -9.93 -5.72
C PRO A 468 -18.62 -10.92 -4.92
N ASP A 469 -17.35 -10.57 -4.68
CA ASP A 469 -16.44 -11.34 -3.80
C ASP A 469 -16.94 -11.29 -2.34
N HIS A 470 -16.61 -12.32 -1.57
CA HIS A 470 -16.77 -12.30 -0.12
C HIS A 470 -15.95 -11.17 0.53
N SER A 471 -16.37 -10.69 1.69
CA SER A 471 -15.46 -9.89 2.53
C SER A 471 -14.31 -10.75 3.04
N PRO A 472 -13.16 -10.14 3.39
CA PRO A 472 -12.02 -10.91 3.91
C PRO A 472 -12.34 -11.79 5.12
N LEU A 473 -13.30 -11.40 5.97
CA LEU A 473 -13.68 -12.19 7.16
C LEU A 473 -14.59 -13.39 6.84
N GLU A 474 -15.15 -13.44 5.64
CA GLU A 474 -16.02 -14.49 5.12
C GLU A 474 -15.29 -15.43 4.15
N SER A 475 -13.99 -15.21 3.89
CA SER A 475 -13.20 -15.93 2.89
C SER A 475 -12.10 -16.77 3.49
N TRP A 476 -11.72 -17.85 2.79
CA TRP A 476 -10.40 -18.42 2.91
C TRP A 476 -9.38 -17.45 2.34
N LEU A 477 -8.32 -17.17 3.10
CA LEU A 477 -7.26 -16.25 2.73
C LEU A 477 -5.89 -16.88 2.93
N ASP A 478 -4.99 -16.56 2.02
CA ASP A 478 -3.57 -16.75 2.19
C ASP A 478 -2.83 -15.47 1.79
N ASP A 479 -1.65 -15.26 2.35
CA ASP A 479 -0.78 -14.14 1.98
C ASP A 479 0.69 -14.50 2.24
N VAL A 480 1.55 -14.00 1.38
CA VAL A 480 3.00 -14.10 1.51
C VAL A 480 3.57 -12.69 1.60
N PRO A 481 3.63 -12.09 2.79
CA PRO A 481 4.17 -10.76 2.98
C PRO A 481 5.61 -10.67 2.47
N GLU A 482 5.88 -9.63 1.69
CA GLU A 482 7.18 -9.46 1.03
C GLU A 482 8.21 -8.77 1.94
N SER A 483 7.74 -8.07 2.97
CA SER A 483 8.59 -7.29 3.87
C SER A 483 8.06 -7.30 5.31
N GLY A 484 8.85 -6.76 6.23
CA GLY A 484 8.47 -6.55 7.63
C GLY A 484 8.92 -7.63 8.59
N THR A 485 9.55 -8.71 8.12
CA THR A 485 10.09 -9.78 8.98
C THR A 485 11.35 -10.42 8.38
N GLY A 486 12.20 -10.97 9.25
CA GLY A 486 13.34 -11.80 8.85
C GLY A 486 13.03 -13.30 8.74
N GLN A 487 11.78 -13.70 8.87
CA GLN A 487 11.32 -15.09 8.80
C GLN A 487 10.61 -15.34 7.47
N ALA A 488 10.82 -16.51 6.87
CA ALA A 488 9.96 -16.98 5.80
C ALA A 488 8.58 -17.26 6.37
N LEU A 489 7.53 -16.77 5.71
CA LEU A 489 6.17 -16.95 6.23
C LEU A 489 5.13 -17.09 5.14
N VAL A 490 4.06 -17.81 5.45
CA VAL A 490 2.80 -17.86 4.74
C VAL A 490 1.69 -17.65 5.74
N SER A 491 0.92 -16.60 5.60
CA SER A 491 -0.29 -16.37 6.39
C SER A 491 -1.42 -17.23 5.82
N LEU A 492 -2.26 -17.77 6.71
CA LEU A 492 -3.42 -18.60 6.34
C LEU A 492 -4.59 -18.27 7.27
N ALA A 493 -5.78 -18.11 6.69
CA ALA A 493 -6.99 -17.90 7.47
C ALA A 493 -8.18 -18.66 6.88
N ALA A 494 -8.90 -19.37 7.74
CA ALA A 494 -10.24 -19.83 7.46
C ALA A 494 -11.26 -18.69 7.61
N PRO A 495 -12.45 -18.78 7.00
CA PRO A 495 -13.54 -17.85 7.25
C PRO A 495 -13.85 -17.71 8.74
N THR A 496 -13.84 -16.50 9.26
CA THR A 496 -14.13 -16.24 10.66
C THR A 496 -15.62 -16.21 10.96
N MET A 497 -16.43 -15.95 9.94
CA MET A 497 -17.89 -15.96 9.97
C MET A 497 -18.48 -16.44 8.64
N SER A 498 -19.71 -16.86 8.64
CA SER A 498 -20.44 -17.19 7.41
C SER A 498 -20.78 -15.90 6.65
N PRO A 499 -20.90 -15.96 5.30
CA PRO A 499 -21.26 -14.79 4.50
C PRO A 499 -22.61 -14.18 4.92
N LEU A 500 -22.67 -12.85 5.02
CA LEU A 500 -23.92 -12.11 5.30
C LEU A 500 -24.82 -12.01 4.06
N HIS A 501 -24.21 -11.96 2.88
CA HIS A 501 -24.89 -11.74 1.61
C HIS A 501 -24.70 -12.92 0.68
N ASP A 502 -25.46 -12.95 -0.41
CA ASP A 502 -25.35 -13.96 -1.46
C ASP A 502 -24.15 -13.70 -2.37
N THR A 503 -22.97 -13.70 -1.76
CA THR A 503 -21.68 -13.50 -2.42
C THR A 503 -20.95 -14.82 -2.55
N ARG A 504 -19.90 -14.89 -3.37
CA ARG A 504 -19.00 -16.06 -3.48
C ARG A 504 -17.55 -15.60 -3.58
N ALA A 505 -16.63 -16.33 -2.99
CA ALA A 505 -15.21 -16.01 -3.09
C ALA A 505 -14.73 -16.03 -4.55
N MET A 506 -14.02 -15.00 -5.01
CA MET A 506 -13.54 -14.91 -6.39
C MET A 506 -12.77 -16.18 -6.84
N PRO A 507 -11.89 -16.79 -6.02
CA PRO A 507 -11.25 -18.06 -6.39
C PRO A 507 -12.24 -19.19 -6.68
N ASP A 508 -13.29 -19.32 -5.87
CA ASP A 508 -14.32 -20.35 -6.05
C ASP A 508 -15.13 -20.10 -7.33
N VAL A 509 -15.43 -18.83 -7.62
CA VAL A 509 -16.07 -18.44 -8.88
C VAL A 509 -15.23 -18.80 -10.08
N LEU A 510 -13.91 -18.58 -10.05
CA LEU A 510 -13.02 -18.98 -11.15
C LEU A 510 -12.96 -20.49 -11.33
N LEU A 511 -12.93 -21.27 -10.24
CA LEU A 511 -12.98 -22.73 -10.31
C LEU A 511 -14.30 -23.21 -10.93
N GLU A 512 -15.43 -22.65 -10.51
CA GLU A 512 -16.75 -23.01 -11.08
C GLU A 512 -16.84 -22.63 -12.56
N VAL A 513 -16.36 -21.47 -12.97
CA VAL A 513 -16.27 -21.08 -14.39
C VAL A 513 -15.38 -22.05 -15.17
N ALA A 514 -14.24 -22.48 -14.62
CA ALA A 514 -13.35 -23.45 -15.24
C ALA A 514 -14.05 -24.80 -15.45
N HIS A 515 -14.79 -25.26 -14.45
CA HIS A 515 -15.59 -26.51 -14.56
C HIS A 515 -16.70 -26.41 -15.61
N ARG A 516 -17.38 -25.26 -15.72
CA ARG A 516 -18.41 -25.00 -16.76
C ARG A 516 -17.82 -24.95 -18.18
N LEU A 517 -16.58 -24.44 -18.31
CA LEU A 517 -15.84 -24.46 -19.57
C LEU A 517 -15.47 -25.89 -19.98
N GLY A 518 -15.18 -26.74 -19.00
CA GLY A 518 -14.85 -28.14 -19.20
C GLY A 518 -13.54 -28.37 -19.97
N GLY A 519 -13.38 -29.55 -20.55
CA GLY A 519 -12.21 -29.89 -21.38
C GLY A 519 -10.88 -29.72 -20.62
N ASP A 520 -9.89 -29.10 -21.28
CA ASP A 520 -8.56 -28.92 -20.69
C ASP A 520 -8.55 -27.89 -19.57
N VAL A 521 -9.44 -26.90 -19.61
CA VAL A 521 -9.53 -25.86 -18.55
C VAL A 521 -9.99 -26.48 -17.24
N GLY A 522 -11.09 -27.25 -17.27
CA GLY A 522 -11.60 -27.93 -16.08
C GLY A 522 -10.61 -28.96 -15.52
N LYS A 523 -9.85 -29.66 -16.39
CA LYS A 523 -8.83 -30.59 -15.94
C LYS A 523 -7.62 -29.92 -15.31
N ALA A 524 -7.26 -28.72 -15.77
CA ALA A 524 -6.12 -27.96 -15.23
C ALA A 524 -6.42 -27.41 -13.82
N LEU A 525 -7.68 -27.22 -13.48
CA LEU A 525 -8.15 -26.66 -12.20
C LEU A 525 -9.11 -27.66 -11.52
N PRO A 526 -8.60 -28.79 -11.00
CA PRO A 526 -9.42 -29.91 -10.55
C PRO A 526 -10.10 -29.68 -9.19
N TRP A 527 -9.72 -28.67 -8.45
CA TRP A 527 -10.22 -28.41 -7.09
C TRP A 527 -11.69 -27.97 -7.10
N GLN A 528 -12.45 -28.45 -6.12
CA GLN A 528 -13.85 -28.07 -5.96
C GLN A 528 -14.03 -26.65 -5.42
N ASN A 529 -13.07 -26.20 -4.58
CA ASN A 529 -13.07 -24.90 -3.95
C ASN A 529 -11.63 -24.47 -3.59
N PHE A 530 -11.47 -23.23 -3.17
CA PHE A 530 -10.17 -22.67 -2.82
C PHE A 530 -9.56 -23.29 -1.56
N GLU A 531 -10.37 -23.72 -0.60
CA GLU A 531 -9.87 -24.46 0.58
C GLU A 531 -9.12 -25.73 0.15
N GLU A 532 -9.71 -26.53 -0.73
CA GLU A 532 -9.07 -27.75 -1.23
C GLU A 532 -7.73 -27.45 -1.91
N ARG A 533 -7.69 -26.37 -2.72
CA ARG A 533 -6.43 -25.92 -3.31
C ARG A 533 -5.40 -25.55 -2.26
N LEU A 534 -5.76 -24.78 -1.24
CA LEU A 534 -4.86 -24.39 -0.16
C LEU A 534 -4.31 -25.62 0.58
N ARG A 535 -5.17 -26.60 0.90
CA ARG A 535 -4.77 -27.87 1.55
C ARG A 535 -3.75 -28.67 0.73
N VAL A 536 -3.87 -28.65 -0.59
CA VAL A 536 -2.94 -29.37 -1.48
C VAL A 536 -1.63 -28.61 -1.71
N SER A 537 -1.68 -27.28 -1.73
CA SER A 537 -0.57 -26.43 -2.15
C SER A 537 0.35 -26.01 -0.99
N LEU A 538 -0.20 -25.59 0.14
CA LEU A 538 0.58 -25.01 1.24
C LEU A 538 1.52 -26.00 1.93
N PRO A 539 1.17 -27.27 2.18
CA PRO A 539 2.14 -28.22 2.74
C PRO A 539 3.40 -28.38 1.88
N LYS A 540 3.29 -28.25 0.56
CA LYS A 540 4.43 -28.33 -0.36
C LYS A 540 5.35 -27.11 -0.25
N VAL A 541 4.76 -25.95 0.05
CA VAL A 541 5.50 -24.68 0.19
C VAL A 541 6.24 -24.60 1.51
N THR A 542 5.69 -25.23 2.56
CA THR A 542 6.22 -25.16 3.93
C THR A 542 7.10 -26.36 4.31
N ALA A 543 7.11 -27.44 3.51
CA ALA A 543 7.82 -28.69 3.84
C ALA A 543 9.34 -28.55 3.74
N ARG A 544 10.00 -28.37 4.89
CA ARG A 544 11.44 -28.67 5.04
C ARG A 544 11.72 -30.14 5.48
N THR A 545 10.71 -30.94 5.75
CA THR A 545 10.84 -32.31 6.29
C THR A 545 10.31 -33.34 5.30
N LYS A 546 11.10 -34.37 5.09
CA LYS A 546 10.86 -35.51 4.18
C LYS A 546 9.92 -36.58 4.75
N THR A 547 9.09 -36.28 5.73
CA THR A 547 8.16 -37.28 6.31
C THR A 547 6.80 -37.17 5.61
N LYS A 548 6.43 -38.28 4.98
CA LYS A 548 5.19 -38.47 4.19
C LYS A 548 4.11 -39.19 5.00
N GLU A 549 3.75 -38.72 6.18
CA GLU A 549 2.62 -39.31 6.90
C GLU A 549 1.43 -38.36 6.83
N LEU A 550 0.27 -38.84 6.36
CA LEU A 550 -0.98 -38.09 6.24
C LEU A 550 -1.44 -37.46 7.57
N GLU A 551 -1.12 -38.11 8.69
CA GLU A 551 -1.41 -37.59 10.05
C GLU A 551 -0.56 -36.35 10.38
N ASP A 552 0.68 -36.28 9.90
CA ASP A 552 1.56 -35.12 10.08
C ASP A 552 1.12 -33.93 9.21
N GLU A 553 0.61 -34.18 8.00
CA GLU A 553 0.06 -33.13 7.13
C GLU A 553 -1.20 -32.50 7.74
N GLN A 554 -2.11 -33.32 8.30
CA GLN A 554 -3.34 -32.83 8.93
C GLN A 554 -3.04 -32.06 10.22
N ARG A 555 -2.06 -32.53 11.02
CA ARG A 555 -1.60 -31.82 12.22
C ARG A 555 -1.01 -30.46 11.84
N SER A 556 -0.13 -30.42 10.86
CA SER A 556 0.48 -29.19 10.37
C SER A 556 -0.56 -28.20 9.84
N TRP A 557 -1.58 -28.67 9.14
CA TRP A 557 -2.69 -27.85 8.68
C TRP A 557 -3.48 -27.22 9.83
N ASN A 558 -3.80 -28.00 10.87
CA ASN A 558 -4.52 -27.49 12.02
C ASN A 558 -3.70 -26.48 12.81
N GLU A 559 -2.41 -26.72 12.99
CA GLU A 559 -1.47 -25.79 13.64
C GLU A 559 -1.38 -24.47 12.87
N MET A 560 -1.32 -24.52 11.53
CA MET A 560 -1.35 -23.31 10.69
C MET A 560 -2.64 -22.50 10.88
N LEU A 561 -3.79 -23.18 10.97
CA LEU A 561 -5.07 -22.51 11.19
C LEU A 561 -5.18 -21.89 12.58
N GLU A 562 -4.67 -22.57 13.61
CA GLU A 562 -4.72 -22.11 15.00
C GLU A 562 -3.82 -20.88 15.23
N GLN A 563 -2.65 -20.84 14.59
CA GLN A 563 -1.73 -19.72 14.77
C GLN A 563 -1.90 -18.61 13.71
N GLY A 564 -2.60 -18.86 12.58
CA GLY A 564 -2.84 -17.90 11.49
C GLY A 564 -1.83 -17.97 10.36
N GLY A 565 -1.14 -19.09 10.18
CA GLY A 565 -0.18 -19.33 9.12
C GLY A 565 1.00 -20.20 9.53
N TRP A 566 2.00 -20.23 8.68
CA TRP A 566 3.29 -20.88 8.93
C TRP A 566 4.42 -19.86 8.81
N TRP A 567 5.39 -19.95 9.69
CA TRP A 567 6.64 -19.21 9.61
C TRP A 567 7.80 -20.02 10.14
N SER A 568 9.00 -19.71 9.63
CA SER A 568 10.20 -20.43 10.06
C SER A 568 10.58 -20.08 11.50
N ASP A 569 10.98 -21.08 12.30
CA ASP A 569 11.43 -20.88 13.69
C ASP A 569 12.79 -20.16 13.78
N GLU A 570 13.62 -20.32 12.78
CA GLU A 570 14.90 -19.65 12.69
C GLU A 570 14.70 -18.28 12.04
N LEU A 571 15.10 -17.22 12.74
CA LEU A 571 15.64 -16.03 12.09
C LEU A 571 16.82 -16.55 11.25
N GLU A 572 16.57 -16.88 9.99
CA GLU A 572 17.65 -17.26 9.08
C GLU A 572 18.75 -16.23 9.24
N LYS A 573 19.95 -16.69 9.65
CA LYS A 573 21.05 -15.82 10.02
C LYS A 573 21.14 -14.72 8.97
N LEU A 574 21.01 -13.45 9.36
CA LEU A 574 21.11 -12.29 8.48
C LEU A 574 22.29 -12.41 7.50
N ALA A 575 23.34 -13.16 7.88
CA ALA A 575 24.50 -13.49 7.06
C ALA A 575 24.21 -14.39 5.84
N SER A 576 23.19 -15.24 5.85
CA SER A 576 22.79 -16.03 4.67
C SER A 576 21.96 -15.20 3.68
N MET A 577 21.53 -14.03 4.10
CA MET A 577 20.72 -13.09 3.34
C MET A 577 21.57 -12.02 2.61
N SER A 578 22.88 -11.96 2.88
CA SER A 578 23.84 -11.20 2.07
C SER A 578 23.85 -11.77 0.66
N GLY A 579 23.41 -10.96 -0.32
CA GLY A 579 23.20 -11.35 -1.70
C GLY A 579 24.37 -12.05 -2.35
N ARG A 580 24.47 -13.37 -2.16
CA ARG A 580 25.04 -14.20 -3.20
C ARG A 580 23.96 -14.36 -4.25
N PRO A 581 24.23 -13.99 -5.52
CA PRO A 581 23.29 -14.28 -6.60
C PRO A 581 22.95 -15.78 -6.51
N ALA A 582 21.67 -16.10 -6.61
CA ALA A 582 21.22 -17.46 -6.76
C ALA A 582 21.90 -18.02 -8.02
N SER A 583 22.97 -18.76 -7.85
CA SER A 583 23.91 -19.33 -8.83
C SER A 583 24.41 -18.31 -9.88
N GLU A 584 25.71 -18.46 -10.28
CA GLU A 584 26.30 -17.70 -11.39
C GLU A 584 25.52 -17.90 -12.72
N GLU A 585 24.73 -18.93 -12.81
CA GLU A 585 23.87 -19.26 -13.95
C GLU A 585 22.62 -18.41 -14.03
N SER A 586 22.04 -17.99 -12.86
CA SER A 586 20.92 -17.04 -12.81
C SER A 586 21.38 -15.61 -13.10
N ALA A 587 22.59 -15.23 -12.67
CA ALA A 587 23.18 -13.95 -13.01
C ALA A 587 23.52 -13.84 -14.52
N LYS A 588 23.86 -14.93 -15.17
CA LYS A 588 24.15 -14.97 -16.62
C LYS A 588 22.92 -14.94 -17.53
N LYS A 589 21.74 -15.28 -17.03
CA LYS A 589 20.48 -15.23 -17.82
C LYS A 589 19.81 -13.86 -17.81
N PHE A 590 20.19 -12.96 -16.91
CA PHE A 590 19.77 -11.55 -16.91
C PHE A 590 20.90 -10.62 -17.39
N THR A 591 21.55 -10.97 -18.50
CA THR A 591 22.32 -9.99 -19.26
C THR A 591 21.34 -9.07 -20.03
N ALA A 592 20.68 -8.16 -19.31
CA ALA A 592 20.43 -6.86 -19.89
C ALA A 592 21.78 -6.32 -20.38
N ALA A 593 21.83 -5.68 -21.55
CA ALA A 593 23.02 -4.99 -22.03
C ALA A 593 23.68 -4.24 -20.86
N PRO A 594 25.00 -4.25 -20.70
CA PRO A 594 25.67 -3.65 -19.57
C PRO A 594 25.11 -2.23 -19.40
N LEU A 595 24.41 -1.99 -18.31
CA LEU A 595 23.86 -0.68 -18.00
C LEU A 595 25.08 0.24 -17.91
N ALA A 596 25.14 1.27 -18.76
CA ALA A 596 26.15 2.31 -18.58
C ALA A 596 26.02 2.81 -17.14
N ALA A 597 27.15 2.98 -16.44
CA ALA A 597 27.15 3.38 -15.04
C ALA A 597 26.27 4.61 -14.84
N ALA A 598 25.33 4.53 -13.89
CA ALA A 598 24.30 5.54 -13.71
C ALA A 598 24.91 6.89 -13.31
N GLN A 599 24.50 7.94 -14.01
CA GLN A 599 24.88 9.32 -13.74
C GLN A 599 23.65 10.11 -13.34
N PHE A 600 23.86 11.16 -12.55
CA PHE A 600 22.79 12.09 -12.21
C PHE A 600 22.30 12.81 -13.49
N ALA A 601 21.03 12.64 -13.77
CA ALA A 601 20.27 13.49 -14.67
C ALA A 601 19.32 14.35 -13.84
N ALA A 602 19.19 15.62 -14.17
CA ALA A 602 18.21 16.48 -13.52
C ALA A 602 16.80 15.93 -13.74
N PRO A 603 15.93 15.97 -12.72
CA PRO A 603 14.54 15.56 -12.90
C PRO A 603 13.86 16.45 -13.94
N GLN A 604 13.06 15.84 -14.80
CA GLN A 604 12.23 16.56 -15.76
C GLN A 604 10.83 16.71 -15.22
N PHE A 605 10.22 17.86 -15.46
CA PHE A 605 8.86 18.17 -15.05
C PHE A 605 8.04 18.56 -16.28
N ASP A 606 6.80 18.09 -16.32
CA ASP A 606 5.83 18.51 -17.32
C ASP A 606 5.19 19.85 -16.93
N GLY A 607 5.14 20.77 -17.88
CA GLY A 607 4.68 22.15 -17.72
C GLY A 607 5.82 23.17 -17.75
N ALA A 608 5.64 24.23 -18.53
CA ALA A 608 6.58 25.35 -18.58
C ALA A 608 6.60 26.11 -17.25
N GLU A 609 7.77 26.42 -16.72
CA GLU A 609 7.94 27.05 -15.41
C GLU A 609 7.26 28.41 -15.30
N ASN A 610 7.22 29.18 -16.37
CA ASN A 610 6.54 30.49 -16.42
C ASN A 610 5.03 30.39 -16.25
N ASP A 611 4.42 29.30 -16.75
CA ASP A 611 2.96 29.09 -16.70
C ASP A 611 2.55 28.27 -15.49
N PHE A 612 3.42 27.34 -15.08
CA PHE A 612 3.22 26.40 -13.97
C PHE A 612 4.43 26.44 -13.02
N PRO A 613 4.53 27.47 -12.16
CA PRO A 613 5.75 27.76 -11.41
C PRO A 613 6.02 26.75 -10.27
N PHE A 614 5.02 25.97 -9.85
CA PHE A 614 5.14 25.10 -8.69
C PHE A 614 5.27 23.63 -9.10
N GLN A 615 6.04 22.88 -8.34
CA GLN A 615 6.11 21.43 -8.45
C GLN A 615 4.94 20.81 -7.65
N PHE A 616 4.23 19.88 -8.24
CA PHE A 616 3.11 19.22 -7.61
C PHE A 616 3.51 17.88 -7.03
N GLN A 617 3.23 17.69 -5.74
CA GLN A 617 3.52 16.45 -5.01
C GLN A 617 2.25 15.88 -4.40
N PRO A 618 1.55 14.95 -5.09
CA PRO A 618 0.57 14.12 -4.41
C PRO A 618 1.28 13.23 -3.37
N PHE A 619 0.56 12.86 -2.31
CA PHE A 619 1.09 11.95 -1.30
C PHE A 619 0.02 10.97 -0.83
N VAL A 620 0.45 9.78 -0.42
CA VAL A 620 -0.44 8.72 0.05
C VAL A 620 -1.11 9.14 1.36
N SER A 621 -2.44 9.15 1.39
CA SER A 621 -3.20 9.44 2.61
C SER A 621 -3.06 8.31 3.62
N GLN A 622 -2.85 8.63 4.89
CA GLN A 622 -2.82 7.61 5.93
C GLN A 622 -4.19 6.96 6.16
N ALA A 623 -5.28 7.70 5.95
CA ALA A 623 -6.63 7.17 6.08
C ALA A 623 -7.04 6.33 4.86
N PHE A 624 -6.82 6.85 3.65
CA PHE A 624 -7.42 6.32 2.42
C PHE A 624 -6.46 5.55 1.53
N LEU A 625 -5.14 5.62 1.78
CA LEU A 625 -4.08 5.11 0.91
C LEU A 625 -4.20 5.67 -0.52
N ASP A 626 -4.41 4.81 -1.50
CA ASP A 626 -4.65 5.13 -2.91
C ASP A 626 -6.11 5.51 -3.23
N GLY A 627 -7.00 5.50 -2.22
CA GLY A 627 -8.45 5.71 -2.33
C GLY A 627 -9.26 4.45 -2.03
N SER A 628 -8.66 3.28 -2.05
CA SER A 628 -9.35 2.00 -1.84
C SER A 628 -10.07 1.89 -0.49
N LEU A 629 -9.77 2.75 0.49
CA LEU A 629 -10.39 2.78 1.82
C LEU A 629 -11.35 3.97 2.03
N ALA A 630 -11.58 4.80 1.01
CA ALA A 630 -12.39 6.02 1.15
C ALA A 630 -13.87 5.74 1.46
N HIS A 631 -14.38 4.55 1.09
CA HIS A 631 -15.75 4.15 1.40
C HIS A 631 -15.96 3.81 2.89
N LEU A 632 -14.90 3.63 3.68
CA LEU A 632 -15.00 3.27 5.10
C LEU A 632 -15.27 4.52 5.96
N PRO A 633 -16.39 4.60 6.69
CA PRO A 633 -16.73 5.79 7.46
C PRO A 633 -15.73 6.11 8.57
N TRP A 634 -15.14 5.13 9.26
CA TRP A 634 -14.10 5.40 10.25
C TRP A 634 -12.86 6.07 9.64
N MET A 635 -12.55 5.75 8.38
CA MET A 635 -11.45 6.40 7.69
C MET A 635 -11.79 7.84 7.29
N GLN A 636 -13.06 8.13 6.98
CA GLN A 636 -13.54 9.50 6.75
C GLN A 636 -13.53 10.35 8.03
N GLU A 637 -13.77 9.73 9.18
CA GLU A 637 -13.73 10.38 10.49
C GLU A 637 -12.33 10.52 11.07
N MET A 638 -11.34 9.78 10.52
CA MET A 638 -9.97 9.81 10.99
C MET A 638 -9.32 11.15 10.62
N PRO A 639 -8.91 11.98 11.61
CA PRO A 639 -8.13 13.17 11.31
C PRO A 639 -6.78 12.82 10.70
N ASP A 640 -6.34 13.61 9.72
CA ASP A 640 -4.96 13.50 9.24
C ASP A 640 -3.97 13.77 10.39
N VAL A 641 -2.93 12.99 10.45
CA VAL A 641 -2.01 12.95 11.61
C VAL A 641 -1.19 14.23 11.81
N LEU A 642 -1.02 15.04 10.77
CA LEU A 642 -0.26 16.29 10.83
C LEU A 642 -1.17 17.51 10.79
N SER A 643 -2.10 17.53 9.84
CA SER A 643 -2.97 18.68 9.59
C SER A 643 -4.22 18.70 10.46
N THR A 644 -4.62 17.55 11.00
CA THR A 644 -5.93 17.30 11.65
C THR A 644 -7.15 17.54 10.76
N VAL A 645 -6.96 17.69 9.45
CA VAL A 645 -8.03 17.79 8.46
C VAL A 645 -8.76 16.45 8.32
N MET A 646 -10.08 16.51 8.18
CA MET A 646 -10.95 15.34 8.00
C MET A 646 -12.08 15.67 7.02
N TRP A 647 -12.80 14.65 6.53
CA TRP A 647 -13.98 14.75 5.66
C TRP A 647 -13.76 15.31 4.25
N GLY A 648 -12.56 15.65 3.85
CA GLY A 648 -12.28 16.24 2.56
C GLY A 648 -10.82 16.17 2.15
N THR A 649 -10.49 16.87 1.09
CA THR A 649 -9.13 17.04 0.59
C THR A 649 -8.68 18.49 0.82
N TRP A 650 -7.38 18.73 0.87
CA TRP A 650 -6.76 20.04 1.03
C TRP A 650 -5.53 20.17 0.16
N VAL A 651 -5.09 21.41 -0.05
CA VAL A 651 -3.85 21.74 -0.75
C VAL A 651 -2.87 22.36 0.24
N GLU A 652 -1.73 21.70 0.46
CA GLU A 652 -0.66 22.22 1.34
C GLU A 652 0.19 23.24 0.59
N ILE A 653 0.32 24.43 1.17
CA ILE A 653 1.05 25.55 0.61
C ILE A 653 1.98 26.12 1.67
N ASN A 654 3.28 26.31 1.34
CA ASN A 654 4.23 26.96 2.24
C ASN A 654 3.78 28.41 2.55
N PRO A 655 3.97 28.92 3.79
CA PRO A 655 3.56 30.29 4.15
C PRO A 655 4.15 31.39 3.27
N GLN A 656 5.40 31.25 2.81
CA GLN A 656 6.01 32.23 1.90
C GLN A 656 5.34 32.22 0.52
N THR A 657 5.06 31.03 0.00
CA THR A 657 4.34 30.84 -1.26
C THR A 657 2.91 31.38 -1.15
N ALA A 658 2.20 31.03 -0.06
CA ALA A 658 0.84 31.51 0.19
C ALA A 658 0.78 33.04 0.26
N ALA A 659 1.70 33.66 0.97
CA ALA A 659 1.79 35.13 1.06
C ALA A 659 2.02 35.79 -0.33
N SER A 660 2.90 35.22 -1.15
CA SER A 660 3.16 35.74 -2.52
C SER A 660 1.96 35.66 -3.44
N LEU A 661 1.05 34.69 -3.20
CA LEU A 661 -0.18 34.47 -3.97
C LEU A 661 -1.41 35.16 -3.35
N GLY A 662 -1.30 35.81 -2.17
CA GLY A 662 -2.42 36.38 -1.45
C GLY A 662 -3.41 35.34 -0.92
N ILE A 663 -2.93 34.09 -0.66
CA ILE A 663 -3.72 32.97 -0.16
C ILE A 663 -3.59 32.89 1.35
N VAL A 664 -4.71 32.68 2.03
CA VAL A 664 -4.77 32.44 3.48
C VAL A 664 -5.38 31.08 3.78
N GLN A 665 -5.24 30.64 5.03
CA GLN A 665 -5.81 29.40 5.52
C GLN A 665 -7.31 29.30 5.21
N GLY A 666 -7.74 28.20 4.57
CA GLY A 666 -9.13 27.93 4.23
C GLY A 666 -9.64 28.60 2.96
N ASP A 667 -8.81 29.35 2.24
CA ASP A 667 -9.20 29.82 0.89
C ASP A 667 -9.41 28.63 -0.05
N LEU A 668 -10.47 28.70 -0.87
CA LEU A 668 -10.64 27.76 -1.97
C LEU A 668 -9.66 28.12 -3.07
N VAL A 669 -8.77 27.18 -3.41
CA VAL A 669 -7.78 27.36 -4.46
C VAL A 669 -8.03 26.43 -5.63
N GLU A 670 -7.79 26.92 -6.86
CA GLU A 670 -7.70 26.12 -8.06
C GLU A 670 -6.23 25.74 -8.27
N VAL A 671 -5.96 24.43 -8.38
CA VAL A 671 -4.68 23.88 -8.79
C VAL A 671 -4.81 23.39 -10.23
N ARG A 672 -3.95 23.89 -11.11
CA ARG A 672 -4.04 23.62 -12.55
C ARG A 672 -2.71 23.14 -13.11
N SER A 673 -2.74 22.09 -13.90
CA SER A 673 -1.65 21.61 -14.76
C SER A 673 -2.02 21.72 -16.24
N GLN A 674 -1.16 21.23 -17.14
CA GLN A 674 -1.50 21.09 -18.57
C GLN A 674 -2.61 20.05 -18.82
N HIS A 675 -2.81 19.10 -17.89
CA HIS A 675 -3.70 17.95 -18.03
C HIS A 675 -5.08 18.15 -17.40
N GLY A 676 -5.24 19.19 -16.58
CA GLY A 676 -6.51 19.45 -15.92
C GLY A 676 -6.42 20.44 -14.77
N LYS A 677 -7.53 20.54 -14.04
CA LYS A 677 -7.63 21.40 -12.87
C LYS A 677 -8.52 20.76 -11.82
N LEU A 678 -8.28 21.13 -10.57
CA LEU A 678 -9.08 20.74 -9.42
C LEU A 678 -9.18 21.90 -8.43
N GLN A 679 -10.12 21.80 -7.50
CA GLN A 679 -10.30 22.81 -6.47
C GLN A 679 -10.33 22.13 -5.10
N ALA A 680 -9.63 22.71 -4.12
CA ALA A 680 -9.67 22.29 -2.73
C ALA A 680 -9.30 23.45 -1.79
N PRO A 681 -9.64 23.37 -0.49
CA PRO A 681 -9.24 24.37 0.50
C PRO A 681 -7.72 24.37 0.70
N ALA A 682 -7.15 25.56 0.86
CA ALA A 682 -5.74 25.73 1.19
C ALA A 682 -5.44 25.45 2.66
N LEU A 683 -4.43 24.64 2.92
CA LEU A 683 -3.78 24.48 4.22
C LEU A 683 -2.41 25.18 4.15
N VAL A 684 -2.26 26.29 4.82
CA VAL A 684 -1.00 27.02 4.91
C VAL A 684 -0.13 26.40 5.99
N THR A 685 0.98 25.77 5.63
CA THR A 685 1.81 25.01 6.57
C THR A 685 3.31 25.16 6.27
N PRO A 686 4.16 25.33 7.30
CA PRO A 686 5.62 25.33 7.14
C PRO A 686 6.19 23.92 6.87
N ALA A 687 5.38 22.89 6.98
CA ALA A 687 5.76 21.51 6.74
C ALA A 687 5.98 21.17 5.24
N ASN A 688 5.86 22.16 4.37
CA ASN A 688 6.08 22.04 2.94
C ASN A 688 7.16 23.01 2.46
N SER A 689 8.01 22.58 1.53
CA SER A 689 9.08 23.46 0.98
C SER A 689 8.48 24.57 0.11
N PRO A 690 9.05 25.78 0.09
CA PRO A 690 8.67 26.80 -0.88
C PRO A 690 8.78 26.26 -2.31
N GLY A 691 7.81 26.58 -3.17
CA GLY A 691 7.77 26.10 -4.57
C GLY A 691 7.17 24.71 -4.77
N VAL A 692 6.82 24.00 -3.69
CA VAL A 692 6.12 22.72 -3.73
C VAL A 692 4.65 22.92 -3.31
N ILE A 693 3.74 22.36 -4.07
CA ILE A 693 2.32 22.26 -3.75
C ILE A 693 2.00 20.79 -3.51
N ALA A 694 1.52 20.44 -2.33
CA ALA A 694 1.25 19.05 -2.00
C ALA A 694 -0.24 18.81 -1.74
N MET A 695 -0.70 17.57 -1.99
CA MET A 695 -2.11 17.19 -1.86
C MET A 695 -2.24 15.71 -1.54
N PRO A 696 -3.08 15.31 -0.53
CA PRO A 696 -3.32 13.90 -0.24
C PRO A 696 -4.11 13.22 -1.36
N MET A 697 -3.75 11.98 -1.68
CA MET A 697 -4.52 11.08 -2.53
C MET A 697 -5.68 10.44 -1.76
N GLY A 698 -6.64 9.87 -2.48
CA GLY A 698 -7.64 8.95 -1.96
C GLY A 698 -9.03 9.52 -1.76
N GLN A 699 -9.25 10.81 -2.01
CA GLN A 699 -10.57 11.44 -2.09
C GLN A 699 -10.88 11.87 -3.53
N GLY A 700 -12.14 12.26 -3.81
CA GLY A 700 -12.59 12.68 -5.13
C GLY A 700 -13.19 11.54 -5.95
N HIS A 701 -13.78 10.55 -5.29
CA HIS A 701 -14.56 9.49 -5.93
C HIS A 701 -15.87 10.03 -6.51
N ASP A 702 -16.17 9.66 -7.74
CA ASP A 702 -17.48 9.88 -8.35
C ASP A 702 -18.47 8.79 -7.96
N ASN A 703 -17.99 7.55 -7.82
CA ASN A 703 -18.79 6.37 -7.52
C ASN A 703 -18.01 5.38 -6.66
N PHE A 704 -18.17 5.45 -5.34
CA PHE A 704 -17.62 4.47 -4.39
C PHE A 704 -18.42 4.45 -3.09
N GLY A 705 -19.75 4.30 -3.19
CA GLY A 705 -20.65 4.28 -2.08
C GLY A 705 -20.90 5.66 -1.45
N ARG A 706 -21.82 5.71 -0.48
CA ARG A 706 -22.35 6.94 0.15
C ARG A 706 -21.34 7.75 0.93
N TYR A 707 -20.24 7.15 1.38
CA TYR A 707 -19.27 7.80 2.25
C TYR A 707 -18.09 8.41 1.47
N ALA A 708 -17.78 7.90 0.27
CA ALA A 708 -16.69 8.40 -0.57
C ALA A 708 -17.16 9.29 -1.72
N SER A 709 -18.32 8.97 -2.35
CA SER A 709 -18.77 9.67 -3.54
C SER A 709 -19.04 11.14 -3.29
N GLY A 710 -18.53 12.01 -4.19
CA GLY A 710 -18.73 13.44 -4.15
C GLY A 710 -17.97 14.17 -3.03
N ARG A 711 -16.95 13.55 -2.42
CA ARG A 711 -16.13 14.17 -1.37
C ARG A 711 -14.72 14.46 -1.86
N GLY A 712 -14.26 15.69 -1.60
CA GLY A 712 -12.90 16.12 -1.91
C GLY A 712 -12.60 16.18 -3.40
N ALA A 713 -11.32 16.06 -3.76
CA ALA A 713 -10.83 16.09 -5.13
C ALA A 713 -9.71 15.06 -5.32
N ASN A 714 -9.61 14.49 -6.52
CA ASN A 714 -8.62 13.48 -6.86
C ASN A 714 -7.40 14.14 -7.54
N PRO A 715 -6.20 14.13 -6.92
CA PRO A 715 -4.99 14.68 -7.52
C PRO A 715 -4.57 13.95 -8.81
N MET A 716 -4.97 12.69 -9.01
CA MET A 716 -4.66 11.93 -10.24
C MET A 716 -5.25 12.58 -11.49
N ALA A 717 -6.31 13.38 -11.35
CA ALA A 717 -6.98 14.07 -12.46
C ALA A 717 -6.09 15.10 -13.18
N ILE A 718 -5.04 15.60 -12.52
CA ILE A 718 -4.17 16.64 -13.06
C ILE A 718 -2.74 16.18 -13.31
N LEU A 719 -2.43 14.89 -13.07
CA LEU A 719 -1.07 14.38 -13.24
C LEU A 719 -0.67 14.24 -14.71
N ALA A 720 0.57 14.60 -14.98
CA ALA A 720 1.22 14.34 -16.26
C ALA A 720 1.47 12.83 -16.45
N PRO A 721 1.37 12.32 -17.69
CA PRO A 721 1.66 10.92 -18.01
C PRO A 721 3.18 10.66 -18.14
N MET A 722 3.99 11.34 -17.32
CA MET A 722 5.43 11.19 -17.30
C MET A 722 5.86 9.86 -16.72
N GLN A 723 7.03 9.37 -17.14
CA GLN A 723 7.55 8.09 -16.72
C GLN A 723 8.93 8.21 -16.10
N VAL A 724 9.20 7.32 -15.16
CA VAL A 724 10.55 7.09 -14.64
C VAL A 724 11.37 6.44 -15.75
N SER A 725 12.50 7.04 -16.08
CA SER A 725 13.41 6.52 -17.11
C SER A 725 13.81 5.09 -16.79
N GLN A 726 13.85 4.24 -17.82
CA GLN A 726 14.26 2.84 -17.80
C GLN A 726 13.26 1.85 -17.16
N THR A 727 12.38 2.25 -16.24
CA THR A 727 11.35 1.37 -15.66
C THR A 727 10.00 1.53 -16.37
N GLY A 728 9.73 2.70 -16.93
CA GLY A 728 8.43 3.05 -17.52
C GLY A 728 7.31 3.23 -16.48
N SER A 729 7.62 3.24 -15.19
CA SER A 729 6.67 3.49 -14.11
C SER A 729 6.19 4.94 -14.14
N LEU A 730 5.00 5.22 -13.61
CA LEU A 730 4.48 6.57 -13.52
C LEU A 730 5.38 7.46 -12.65
N ALA A 731 5.87 8.56 -13.20
CA ALA A 731 6.58 9.61 -12.47
C ALA A 731 5.56 10.61 -11.89
N TRP A 732 4.80 10.18 -10.90
CA TRP A 732 3.69 10.95 -10.35
C TRP A 732 4.11 12.26 -9.63
N ALA A 733 5.38 12.44 -9.33
CA ALA A 733 5.94 13.68 -8.77
C ALA A 733 6.57 14.60 -9.83
N ALA A 734 6.31 14.35 -11.13
CA ALA A 734 6.93 15.08 -12.24
C ALA A 734 5.98 16.11 -12.92
N THR A 735 4.92 16.51 -12.23
CA THR A 735 3.94 17.50 -12.75
C THR A 735 4.22 18.89 -12.18
N ARG A 736 4.14 19.92 -13.01
CA ARG A 736 4.09 21.32 -12.58
C ARG A 736 2.66 21.85 -12.56
N VAL A 737 2.39 22.78 -11.66
CA VAL A 737 1.07 23.39 -11.47
C VAL A 737 1.16 24.90 -11.26
N SER A 738 0.06 25.59 -11.57
CA SER A 738 -0.25 26.92 -11.07
C SER A 738 -1.31 26.83 -9.99
N VAL A 739 -1.31 27.80 -9.08
CA VAL A 739 -2.31 27.90 -7.99
C VAL A 739 -2.88 29.29 -7.94
N SER A 740 -4.20 29.41 -7.87
CA SER A 740 -4.90 30.67 -7.75
C SER A 740 -6.07 30.58 -6.78
N LYS A 741 -6.32 31.64 -6.04
CA LYS A 741 -7.51 31.76 -5.18
C LYS A 741 -8.75 31.95 -6.05
N VAL A 742 -9.78 31.13 -5.81
CA VAL A 742 -11.05 31.17 -6.54
C VAL A 742 -12.26 31.41 -5.63
N GLY A 743 -12.08 31.36 -4.32
CA GLY A 743 -13.16 31.57 -3.36
C GLY A 743 -12.73 31.33 -1.93
N GLN A 744 -13.69 31.01 -1.09
CA GLN A 744 -13.48 30.57 0.28
C GLN A 744 -14.12 29.21 0.48
N ALA A 745 -13.51 28.37 1.31
CA ALA A 745 -14.01 27.07 1.69
C ALA A 745 -13.74 26.83 3.19
N ARG A 746 -14.37 25.81 3.72
CA ARG A 746 -14.15 25.41 5.12
C ARG A 746 -13.24 24.18 5.17
N LEU A 747 -12.11 24.29 5.85
CA LEU A 747 -11.36 23.12 6.31
C LEU A 747 -12.05 22.55 7.56
N ALA A 748 -12.44 21.28 7.49
CA ALA A 748 -12.92 20.58 8.68
C ALA A 748 -11.70 20.09 9.47
N LEU A 749 -11.42 20.71 10.62
CA LEU A 749 -10.32 20.36 11.50
C LEU A 749 -10.87 19.68 12.76
N PHE A 750 -10.17 18.65 13.24
CA PHE A 750 -10.55 17.94 14.45
C PHE A 750 -10.60 18.85 15.68
N SER A 751 -9.69 19.81 15.78
CA SER A 751 -9.59 20.75 16.91
C SER A 751 -10.61 21.89 16.89
N GLY A 752 -11.52 21.94 15.91
CA GLY A 752 -12.76 22.76 15.86
C GLY A 752 -12.71 24.26 16.16
N GLY A 753 -11.73 24.76 16.87
CA GLY A 753 -11.66 26.12 17.38
C GLY A 753 -10.60 27.02 16.73
N LEU A 754 -9.75 26.50 15.88
CA LEU A 754 -8.63 27.27 15.32
C LEU A 754 -8.97 28.10 14.07
N GLN A 755 -10.25 28.21 13.71
CA GLN A 755 -10.73 29.17 12.71
C GLN A 755 -11.23 30.49 13.33
N GLU A 756 -10.97 30.74 14.60
CA GLU A 756 -11.17 32.09 15.16
C GLU A 756 -10.25 33.06 14.39
N ARG A 757 -10.87 34.08 13.82
CA ARG A 757 -10.15 35.11 13.06
C ARG A 757 -9.08 35.72 13.97
N PRO A 758 -7.87 36.01 13.46
CA PRO A 758 -6.82 36.67 14.25
C PRO A 758 -7.26 37.97 14.93
N GLU A 759 -8.31 38.62 14.42
CA GLU A 759 -8.91 39.84 15.00
C GLU A 759 -9.69 39.60 16.28
N GLU A 760 -10.30 38.39 16.47
CA GLU A 760 -11.03 38.06 17.69
C GLU A 760 -10.08 37.67 18.85
N LEU A 761 -8.87 37.20 18.53
CA LEU A 761 -7.81 36.94 19.50
C LEU A 761 -7.15 38.22 20.02
N LYS A 762 -7.26 39.33 19.29
CA LYS A 762 -6.70 40.63 19.72
C LYS A 762 -7.65 41.42 20.70
N GLN A 763 -8.89 40.95 20.87
CA GLN A 763 -9.85 41.58 21.75
C GLN A 763 -10.06 40.81 23.07
N ARG A 764 -9.36 39.74 23.31
CA ARG A 764 -9.27 39.03 24.58
C ARG A 764 -7.85 39.19 25.18
#